data_685967d76cf16e882c4fd81dfad8426c
#
_entry.id   685967d76cf16e882c4fd81dfad8426c
#
_cell.length_a   1.000
_cell.length_b   1.000
_cell.length_c   1.000
_cell.angle_alpha   90.00
_cell.angle_beta   90.00
_cell.angle_gamma   90.00
#
_symmetry.space_group_name_H-M   'P 1'
#
loop_
_entity.id
_entity.type
_entity.pdbx_description
1 polymer ?
#
loop_
_entity_poly.entity_id
_entity_poly.type
_entity_poly.pdbx_seq_one_letter_code
_entity_poly.pdbx_strand_id
1 'polypeptide(L)'
;MLKKVATLLLVLIMLTSMYPGATAFSAEESSVTWRQVDPADIQIGRSYLIVSEHGALANAQATISTPGDVTGDTQIGMMCKPVTIENGLITSEVTADMIWQFGLGSNTAAASGGLGGSPGYRLLNDAPGAGGGTEPLRRESSFNAQHAPLNTTGAAINGNQQSMLLYVLDENEGTVALYLWGGNNQWNFALTTTEDGYTAKSFAASSTSADQLIQQMQASPALRLYEPNVDVGVSHYVMASSGENGSISPSSLAGHVWVNDGEDATFTFNPAFGFEVDKVTVNGEEVEVTDNKYTITNVTESGITIHVTFRPAATAMDVPFTVYNDIFSVGNVTTAVIIDLGEGNEANLADLSGKTFTAAARNTRLDGSTVIFDGTRNITRVYVNNDPEPLGYISPAPGSDDLVTELPESGRYIIIEFEFWNANGYASGAMVSGNLQNAYSAILNYRVNVDGEIKLTDGTAITPRFTQAAVVNTALDKFVPDKTNPGGSGSMDILISIDESWEDLGPLPLFIYNHGGGRGGSSGDYFAPMQTANGAAVLSKLQLENPGKYNAHIIATQNHSDNQSNNEALMEYVNKLVDEGKVDPNRIYMSGFSMGSMYTAGFYTRNPEFLAAIVLLAGGNLPSADQLIANPEYTKTAIWANTHKDDFMGTTWTTYFSTGAGASGLYENANCTVLDTNQAFNFPYYGFDWTPHETEAQVYSNLIGQSNALSRFGPSHEEYADKNIFDWMFDQSRPALETAVSITGDSSVQPESTFTVGINLDNVTQAVYAQDITLTYDASLFEYIKTEGANDNVMVITDSSTAPGTVRIISVDIGGVMGVSTPVLNASFKVKSGVSNTSGNIAVTKAQLGIGADGSVLDAVVSSKSISVGAVSADKAALSAAITVAEGVYDAAEEGDKAGQYPVGSKAILMAAIDAAKAVLNDVNATQAQVDSAVETLNGAVDAFNASKLVFDIGDNNENGGIDIGDLAIIAYYYGCNTGSPNWDEAKAADVNNDGVIDITDLAFVALKILE
;
A
#
# COMPACT_ATOMS: atom_id res chain seq x y z
N MET A 1 -41.29 -28.41 20.93
CA MET A 1 -40.26 -28.06 21.92
C MET A 1 -39.21 -29.16 22.08
N LEU A 2 -39.54 -30.44 22.13
CA LEU A 2 -38.52 -31.52 22.29
C LEU A 2 -37.53 -31.64 21.09
N LYS A 3 -37.91 -31.34 19.85
CA LYS A 3 -36.99 -31.41 18.70
C LYS A 3 -35.96 -30.26 18.63
N LYS A 4 -36.26 -29.10 19.22
CA LYS A 4 -35.30 -27.97 19.28
C LYS A 4 -34.28 -28.18 20.42
N VAL A 5 -34.62 -28.88 21.48
CA VAL A 5 -33.71 -29.22 22.58
C VAL A 5 -32.72 -30.32 22.16
N ALA A 6 -33.17 -31.29 21.34
CA ALA A 6 -32.28 -32.34 20.84
C ALA A 6 -31.26 -31.81 19.80
N THR A 7 -31.64 -30.83 19.00
CA THR A 7 -30.71 -30.21 18.04
C THR A 7 -29.68 -29.30 18.73
N LEU A 8 -30.06 -28.63 19.82
CA LEU A 8 -29.13 -27.82 20.62
C LEU A 8 -28.13 -28.71 21.38
N LEU A 9 -28.59 -29.92 21.87
CA LEU A 9 -27.70 -30.86 22.55
C LEU A 9 -26.71 -31.53 21.57
N LEU A 10 -27.10 -31.76 20.31
CA LEU A 10 -26.22 -32.36 19.31
C LEU A 10 -25.15 -31.33 18.81
N VAL A 11 -25.51 -30.06 18.73
CA VAL A 11 -24.54 -28.97 18.38
C VAL A 11 -23.57 -28.75 19.54
N LEU A 12 -24.02 -28.87 20.78
CA LEU A 12 -23.14 -28.76 21.95
C LEU A 12 -22.16 -29.94 22.07
N ILE A 13 -22.57 -31.16 21.67
CA ILE A 13 -21.70 -32.34 21.65
C ILE A 13 -20.70 -32.31 20.48
N MET A 14 -21.04 -31.66 19.33
CA MET A 14 -20.11 -31.50 18.22
C MET A 14 -19.06 -30.38 18.46
N LEU A 15 -19.37 -29.37 19.26
CA LEU A 15 -18.42 -28.34 19.65
C LEU A 15 -17.39 -28.76 20.69
N THR A 16 -17.71 -29.76 21.53
CA THR A 16 -16.79 -30.32 22.54
C THR A 16 -15.81 -31.37 21.99
N SER A 17 -16.00 -31.85 20.74
CA SER A 17 -15.09 -32.81 20.11
C SER A 17 -13.99 -32.19 19.26
N MET A 18 -13.96 -30.86 19.06
CA MET A 18 -12.96 -30.17 18.23
C MET A 18 -11.78 -29.55 18.99
N TYR A 19 -11.80 -29.55 20.33
CA TYR A 19 -10.67 -29.08 21.13
C TYR A 19 -10.43 -30.00 22.36
N PRO A 20 -9.63 -31.03 22.22
CA PRO A 20 -9.13 -31.73 23.39
C PRO A 20 -7.96 -30.91 23.98
N GLY A 21 -8.24 -30.07 24.94
CA GLY A 21 -7.21 -29.27 25.64
C GLY A 21 -7.72 -27.98 26.27
N ALA A 22 -8.80 -27.39 25.76
CA ALA A 22 -9.54 -26.41 26.54
C ALA A 22 -10.50 -27.21 27.47
N THR A 23 -10.24 -27.26 28.74
CA THR A 23 -11.30 -27.59 29.73
C THR A 23 -12.34 -26.49 29.57
N ALA A 24 -13.31 -26.71 28.67
CA ALA A 24 -14.53 -25.94 28.67
C ALA A 24 -15.19 -26.18 30.04
N PHE A 25 -15.14 -25.17 30.88
CA PHE A 25 -15.94 -25.18 32.10
C PHE A 25 -17.39 -25.36 31.68
N SER A 26 -17.95 -26.51 31.96
CA SER A 26 -19.36 -26.79 31.71
C SER A 26 -20.23 -25.91 32.62
N ALA A 27 -21.45 -25.65 32.21
CA ALA A 27 -22.41 -24.85 32.98
C ALA A 27 -22.76 -25.43 34.40
N GLU A 28 -22.11 -26.47 34.84
CA GLU A 28 -22.22 -27.03 36.18
C GLU A 28 -21.09 -26.58 37.13
N GLU A 29 -20.10 -25.83 36.68
CA GLU A 29 -19.00 -25.30 37.52
C GLU A 29 -19.26 -23.88 38.08
N SER A 30 -20.51 -23.58 38.45
CA SER A 30 -20.90 -22.32 39.10
C SER A 30 -20.34 -22.15 40.54
N SER A 31 -19.36 -22.96 40.94
CA SER A 31 -18.73 -22.91 42.27
C SER A 31 -17.20 -22.71 42.22
N VAL A 32 -16.59 -22.48 41.05
CA VAL A 32 -15.15 -22.23 40.98
C VAL A 32 -14.91 -20.83 41.50
N THR A 33 -14.17 -20.73 42.62
CA THR A 33 -13.63 -19.44 43.07
C THR A 33 -12.33 -19.10 42.31
N TRP A 34 -11.97 -17.83 42.27
CA TRP A 34 -10.73 -17.40 41.61
C TRP A 34 -9.83 -16.70 42.63
N ARG A 35 -8.55 -17.02 42.62
CA ARG A 35 -7.55 -16.43 43.51
C ARG A 35 -6.65 -15.46 42.76
N GLN A 36 -6.18 -14.44 43.47
CA GLN A 36 -5.19 -13.53 42.89
C GLN A 36 -3.89 -14.28 42.58
N VAL A 37 -3.27 -13.99 41.46
CA VAL A 37 -2.00 -14.56 40.99
C VAL A 37 -0.99 -13.46 40.76
N ASP A 38 0.30 -13.76 41.06
CA ASP A 38 1.41 -12.88 40.76
C ASP A 38 1.61 -12.81 39.22
N PRO A 39 1.77 -11.61 38.62
CA PRO A 39 2.07 -11.50 37.22
C PRO A 39 3.32 -12.27 36.75
N ALA A 40 4.26 -12.54 37.64
CA ALA A 40 5.43 -13.39 37.37
C ALA A 40 5.08 -14.87 37.16
N ASP A 41 3.94 -15.32 37.68
CA ASP A 41 3.47 -16.71 37.63
C ASP A 41 2.51 -16.99 36.45
N ILE A 42 2.32 -16.03 35.54
CA ILE A 42 1.49 -16.18 34.35
C ILE A 42 2.00 -17.34 33.50
N GLN A 43 1.09 -18.26 33.18
CA GLN A 43 1.38 -19.36 32.25
C GLN A 43 0.56 -19.18 30.97
N ILE A 44 1.25 -19.25 29.82
CA ILE A 44 0.62 -19.14 28.51
C ILE A 44 -0.42 -20.26 28.34
N GLY A 45 -1.61 -19.89 27.84
CA GLY A 45 -2.70 -20.81 27.58
C GLY A 45 -3.57 -21.14 28.81
N ARG A 46 -3.26 -20.63 30.02
CA ARG A 46 -4.15 -20.68 31.16
C ARG A 46 -5.17 -19.56 31.16
N SER A 47 -6.27 -19.79 31.87
CA SER A 47 -7.38 -18.86 32.01
C SER A 47 -7.16 -17.90 33.18
N TYR A 48 -7.40 -16.61 32.93
CA TYR A 48 -7.25 -15.52 33.91
C TYR A 48 -8.45 -14.59 33.86
N LEU A 49 -8.78 -13.99 34.99
CA LEU A 49 -9.60 -12.78 35.05
C LEU A 49 -8.67 -11.58 35.24
N ILE A 50 -8.98 -10.48 34.56
CA ILE A 50 -8.30 -9.22 34.72
C ILE A 50 -9.27 -8.28 35.42
N VAL A 51 -8.98 -7.95 36.67
CA VAL A 51 -9.93 -7.30 37.57
C VAL A 51 -9.46 -5.92 37.95
N SER A 52 -10.34 -4.94 37.76
CA SER A 52 -10.22 -3.58 38.24
C SER A 52 -11.02 -3.40 39.54
N GLU A 53 -10.98 -2.23 40.14
CA GLU A 53 -11.88 -1.84 41.26
C GLU A 53 -13.37 -1.84 40.83
N HIS A 54 -13.70 -1.86 39.57
CA HIS A 54 -15.03 -1.86 39.00
C HIS A 54 -15.52 -3.23 38.53
N GLY A 55 -14.67 -4.26 38.63
CA GLY A 55 -14.99 -5.62 38.23
C GLY A 55 -14.02 -6.22 37.22
N ALA A 56 -14.36 -7.38 36.70
CA ALA A 56 -13.55 -8.10 35.73
C ALA A 56 -13.79 -7.56 34.31
N LEU A 57 -12.70 -7.37 33.56
CA LEU A 57 -12.75 -7.01 32.14
C LEU A 57 -13.44 -8.11 31.34
N ALA A 58 -14.38 -7.72 30.50
CA ALA A 58 -15.10 -8.61 29.61
C ALA A 58 -14.84 -8.26 28.15
N ASN A 59 -14.83 -9.28 27.28
CA ASN A 59 -14.74 -9.09 25.83
C ASN A 59 -16.08 -8.59 25.26
N ALA A 60 -16.49 -7.43 25.73
CA ALA A 60 -17.69 -6.73 25.31
C ALA A 60 -17.39 -5.24 25.19
N GLN A 61 -17.92 -4.64 24.14
CA GLN A 61 -17.71 -3.24 23.83
C GLN A 61 -18.66 -2.34 24.63
N ALA A 62 -18.14 -1.22 25.15
CA ALA A 62 -18.94 -0.19 25.77
C ALA A 62 -18.62 1.19 25.16
N THR A 63 -19.67 1.95 24.82
CA THR A 63 -19.51 3.35 24.39
C THR A 63 -19.25 4.23 25.62
N ILE A 64 -18.16 4.96 25.61
CA ILE A 64 -17.81 5.89 26.68
C ILE A 64 -18.17 7.30 26.25
N SER A 65 -19.16 7.90 26.91
CA SER A 65 -19.41 9.32 26.78
C SER A 65 -18.44 10.07 27.71
N THR A 66 -17.45 10.74 27.13
CA THR A 66 -16.59 11.64 27.90
C THR A 66 -17.24 13.03 28.01
N PRO A 67 -17.37 13.62 29.20
CA PRO A 67 -17.61 15.05 29.31
C PRO A 67 -16.32 15.80 28.93
N GLY A 68 -16.28 16.35 27.74
CA GLY A 68 -15.56 17.57 27.40
C GLY A 68 -14.05 17.56 27.50
N ASP A 69 -13.30 16.74 26.81
CA ASP A 69 -11.98 17.17 26.39
C ASP A 69 -11.24 16.18 25.46
N VAL A 70 -11.79 15.81 24.34
CA VAL A 70 -10.91 15.45 23.18
C VAL A 70 -11.71 15.74 21.91
N THR A 71 -11.19 16.58 21.09
CA THR A 71 -11.76 17.00 19.83
C THR A 71 -12.04 15.79 18.91
N GLY A 72 -13.31 15.42 18.79
CA GLY A 72 -13.84 14.69 17.66
C GLY A 72 -13.83 13.18 17.70
N ASP A 73 -13.23 12.51 18.69
CA ASP A 73 -13.14 11.05 18.70
C ASP A 73 -14.09 10.41 19.75
N THR A 74 -15.04 9.60 19.30
CA THR A 74 -15.80 8.74 20.19
C THR A 74 -14.90 7.58 20.62
N GLN A 75 -14.56 7.50 21.89
CA GLN A 75 -13.74 6.41 22.42
C GLN A 75 -14.64 5.27 22.89
N ILE A 76 -14.29 4.03 22.49
CA ILE A 76 -14.99 2.83 22.87
C ILE A 76 -14.06 2.02 23.77
N GLY A 77 -14.55 1.59 24.92
CA GLY A 77 -13.80 0.81 25.89
C GLY A 77 -14.30 -0.61 26.07
N MET A 78 -13.57 -1.38 26.84
CA MET A 78 -14.01 -2.70 27.30
C MET A 78 -14.97 -2.55 28.47
N MET A 79 -15.99 -3.40 28.52
CA MET A 79 -16.91 -3.44 29.63
C MET A 79 -16.26 -4.16 30.82
N CYS A 80 -16.45 -3.64 32.04
CA CYS A 80 -16.17 -4.35 33.28
C CYS A 80 -17.47 -4.94 33.83
N LYS A 81 -17.48 -6.19 34.16
CA LYS A 81 -18.61 -6.85 34.84
C LYS A 81 -18.32 -6.96 36.34
N PRO A 82 -19.26 -6.58 37.19
CA PRO A 82 -19.06 -6.65 38.64
C PRO A 82 -18.70 -8.06 39.12
N VAL A 83 -17.73 -8.14 40.00
CA VAL A 83 -17.35 -9.39 40.71
C VAL A 83 -17.33 -9.17 42.20
N THR A 84 -17.66 -10.22 42.99
CA THR A 84 -17.59 -10.17 44.43
C THR A 84 -16.28 -10.80 44.89
N ILE A 85 -15.51 -10.07 45.69
CA ILE A 85 -14.25 -10.55 46.27
C ILE A 85 -14.45 -10.73 47.77
N GLU A 86 -14.37 -12.00 48.27
CA GLU A 86 -14.46 -12.34 49.67
C GLU A 86 -13.20 -13.10 50.10
N ASN A 87 -12.55 -12.62 51.15
CA ASN A 87 -11.30 -13.23 51.66
C ASN A 87 -10.18 -13.39 50.59
N GLY A 88 -10.15 -12.48 49.63
CA GLY A 88 -9.17 -12.51 48.54
C GLY A 88 -9.52 -13.43 47.36
N LEU A 89 -10.70 -14.06 47.42
CA LEU A 89 -11.21 -14.93 46.35
C LEU A 89 -12.40 -14.28 45.65
N ILE A 90 -12.48 -14.41 44.34
CA ILE A 90 -13.69 -14.07 43.59
C ILE A 90 -14.66 -15.24 43.74
N THR A 91 -15.86 -14.94 44.26
CA THR A 91 -16.91 -15.91 44.60
C THR A 91 -18.17 -15.72 43.74
N SER A 92 -18.25 -14.66 42.98
CA SER A 92 -19.36 -14.38 42.05
C SER A 92 -19.27 -15.23 40.80
N GLU A 93 -20.38 -15.33 40.07
CA GLU A 93 -20.42 -15.98 38.75
C GLU A 93 -19.48 -15.31 37.76
N VAL A 94 -18.71 -16.11 37.05
CA VAL A 94 -17.79 -15.67 35.98
C VAL A 94 -18.31 -16.20 34.65
N THR A 95 -18.49 -15.30 33.68
CA THR A 95 -18.96 -15.66 32.33
C THR A 95 -17.77 -15.81 31.38
N ALA A 96 -17.94 -16.61 30.33
CA ALA A 96 -16.85 -16.93 29.38
C ALA A 96 -16.18 -15.68 28.75
N ASP A 97 -16.92 -14.62 28.56
CA ASP A 97 -16.39 -13.35 28.02
C ASP A 97 -15.50 -12.58 29.03
N MET A 98 -15.50 -12.93 30.29
CA MET A 98 -14.61 -12.37 31.33
C MET A 98 -13.29 -13.15 31.43
N ILE A 99 -13.17 -14.31 30.78
CA ILE A 99 -12.01 -15.20 30.89
C ILE A 99 -11.02 -14.86 29.77
N TRP A 100 -9.78 -14.60 30.15
CA TRP A 100 -8.69 -14.23 29.24
C TRP A 100 -7.56 -15.22 29.30
N GLN A 101 -6.82 -15.35 28.22
CA GLN A 101 -5.57 -16.09 28.12
C GLN A 101 -4.45 -15.17 27.67
N PHE A 102 -3.23 -15.52 28.02
CA PHE A 102 -2.03 -14.81 27.55
C PHE A 102 -1.31 -15.67 26.51
N GLY A 103 -0.89 -15.06 25.43
CA GLY A 103 -0.05 -15.63 24.39
C GLY A 103 1.26 -14.87 24.23
N LEU A 104 2.25 -15.45 23.59
CA LEU A 104 3.46 -14.73 23.20
C LEU A 104 3.15 -13.76 22.07
N GLY A 105 3.64 -12.54 22.19
CA GLY A 105 3.54 -11.57 21.12
C GLY A 105 4.40 -11.94 19.90
N SER A 106 3.86 -11.73 18.71
CA SER A 106 4.60 -11.97 17.46
C SER A 106 5.23 -10.70 16.86
N ASN A 107 5.03 -9.53 17.49
CA ASN A 107 5.63 -8.29 17.03
C ASN A 107 6.94 -7.96 17.75
N THR A 108 7.72 -7.04 17.21
CA THR A 108 9.02 -6.64 17.76
C THR A 108 8.93 -6.11 19.19
N ALA A 109 7.87 -5.39 19.54
CA ALA A 109 7.68 -4.89 20.90
C ALA A 109 7.36 -6.03 21.87
N ALA A 110 6.52 -6.98 21.49
CA ALA A 110 6.22 -8.15 22.30
C ALA A 110 7.37 -9.17 22.29
N ALA A 111 8.08 -9.31 21.19
CA ALA A 111 9.27 -10.15 21.10
C ALA A 111 10.47 -9.59 21.88
N SER A 112 10.53 -8.26 22.06
CA SER A 112 11.55 -7.59 22.90
C SER A 112 11.19 -7.52 24.38
N GLY A 113 10.10 -8.14 24.81
CA GLY A 113 9.68 -8.17 26.22
C GLY A 113 8.77 -7.01 26.62
N GLY A 114 8.24 -6.23 25.68
CA GLY A 114 7.37 -5.09 25.97
C GLY A 114 8.09 -3.84 26.44
N LEU A 115 7.33 -2.87 26.96
CA LEU A 115 7.87 -1.62 27.51
C LEU A 115 8.51 -1.86 28.88
N GLY A 116 9.72 -1.28 29.10
CA GLY A 116 10.36 -1.27 30.39
C GLY A 116 10.69 -2.66 30.97
N GLY A 117 10.87 -3.67 30.10
CA GLY A 117 11.19 -5.04 30.54
C GLY A 117 9.96 -5.86 30.98
N SER A 118 8.76 -5.34 30.80
CA SER A 118 7.52 -6.09 31.03
C SER A 118 7.42 -7.33 30.15
N PRO A 119 6.82 -8.44 30.64
CA PRO A 119 6.58 -9.62 29.81
C PRO A 119 5.80 -9.25 28.55
N GLY A 120 6.26 -9.73 27.40
CA GLY A 120 5.61 -9.51 26.11
C GLY A 120 4.34 -10.34 25.90
N TYR A 121 3.52 -10.50 26.94
CA TYR A 121 2.27 -11.23 26.87
C TYR A 121 1.18 -10.43 26.19
N ARG A 122 0.56 -11.03 25.19
CA ARG A 122 -0.65 -10.50 24.56
C ARG A 122 -1.91 -11.17 25.08
N LEU A 123 -2.97 -10.40 25.11
CA LEU A 123 -4.26 -10.82 25.64
C LEU A 123 -5.09 -11.56 24.58
N LEU A 124 -5.69 -12.68 24.95
CA LEU A 124 -6.56 -13.52 24.14
C LEU A 124 -7.87 -13.80 24.90
N ASN A 125 -8.98 -13.94 24.20
CA ASN A 125 -10.25 -14.37 24.78
C ASN A 125 -10.98 -15.29 23.80
N ASP A 126 -11.32 -16.50 24.25
CA ASP A 126 -11.96 -17.56 23.46
C ASP A 126 -13.49 -17.57 23.59
N ALA A 127 -14.11 -16.55 24.18
CA ALA A 127 -15.55 -16.53 24.34
C ALA A 127 -16.27 -16.68 23.00
N PRO A 128 -17.04 -17.74 22.75
CA PRO A 128 -17.79 -17.88 21.51
C PRO A 128 -18.87 -16.80 21.43
N GLY A 129 -18.84 -15.99 20.40
CA GLY A 129 -19.94 -15.12 20.07
C GLY A 129 -19.95 -13.75 20.73
N ALA A 130 -18.80 -13.20 21.08
CA ALA A 130 -18.66 -11.76 21.06
C ALA A 130 -18.97 -11.31 19.62
N GLY A 131 -20.23 -11.25 19.33
CA GLY A 131 -20.92 -11.30 18.07
C GLY A 131 -20.19 -10.63 16.91
N GLY A 132 -20.11 -11.31 15.85
CA GLY A 132 -19.80 -10.84 14.52
C GLY A 132 -19.08 -9.50 14.45
N GLY A 133 -17.74 -9.47 14.64
CA GLY A 133 -16.94 -8.30 14.33
C GLY A 133 -17.01 -7.12 15.31
N THR A 134 -17.64 -7.23 16.48
CA THR A 134 -17.56 -6.17 17.50
C THR A 134 -16.36 -6.41 18.40
N GLU A 135 -15.36 -5.64 18.17
CA GLU A 135 -14.11 -5.68 18.89
C GLU A 135 -14.22 -4.86 20.18
N PRO A 136 -13.68 -5.35 21.32
CA PRO A 136 -13.87 -4.67 22.60
C PRO A 136 -13.14 -3.34 22.73
N LEU A 137 -12.16 -3.07 21.87
CA LEU A 137 -11.49 -1.77 21.80
C LEU A 137 -11.53 -1.24 20.38
N ARG A 138 -12.25 -0.15 20.16
CA ARG A 138 -12.42 0.50 18.88
C ARG A 138 -12.20 2.00 19.01
N ARG A 139 -11.41 2.56 18.12
CA ARG A 139 -11.34 4.00 17.93
C ARG A 139 -12.13 4.38 16.69
N GLU A 140 -13.14 5.20 16.84
CA GLU A 140 -13.78 5.87 15.71
C GLU A 140 -13.05 7.20 15.49
N SER A 141 -12.30 7.31 14.40
CA SER A 141 -11.78 8.57 13.93
C SER A 141 -12.10 8.74 12.46
N SER A 142 -12.30 9.99 12.04
CA SER A 142 -12.44 10.36 10.64
C SER A 142 -11.18 10.10 9.81
N PHE A 143 -10.07 9.74 10.44
CA PHE A 143 -8.81 9.42 9.80
C PHE A 143 -8.53 7.93 9.92
N ASN A 144 -8.69 7.20 8.81
CA ASN A 144 -8.26 5.82 8.65
C ASN A 144 -8.42 5.01 9.93
N ALA A 145 -9.66 4.77 10.29
CA ALA A 145 -9.99 3.95 11.43
C ALA A 145 -9.52 2.52 11.18
N GLN A 146 -8.23 2.32 11.34
CA GLN A 146 -7.69 1.00 11.53
C GLN A 146 -8.08 0.62 12.95
N HIS A 147 -9.21 -0.05 13.05
CA HIS A 147 -9.61 -0.67 14.29
C HIS A 147 -8.54 -1.70 14.63
N ALA A 148 -8.00 -1.62 15.83
CA ALA A 148 -7.21 -2.70 16.36
C ALA A 148 -8.18 -3.60 17.14
N PRO A 149 -8.68 -4.67 16.55
CA PRO A 149 -9.47 -5.62 17.28
C PRO A 149 -8.60 -6.36 18.30
N LEU A 150 -9.12 -6.60 19.47
CA LEU A 150 -8.67 -7.70 20.28
C LEU A 150 -9.00 -8.96 19.50
N ASN A 151 -8.00 -9.53 18.83
CA ASN A 151 -8.21 -10.74 18.08
C ASN A 151 -8.22 -11.93 19.03
N THR A 152 -9.34 -12.59 19.11
CA THR A 152 -9.50 -13.81 19.92
C THR A 152 -8.60 -14.95 19.44
N THR A 153 -8.14 -14.95 18.21
CA THR A 153 -7.24 -15.98 17.66
C THR A 153 -5.76 -15.62 17.76
N GLY A 154 -5.44 -14.43 18.29
CA GLY A 154 -4.05 -13.99 18.44
C GLY A 154 -3.31 -13.68 17.13
N ALA A 155 -3.97 -13.64 15.97
CA ALA A 155 -3.37 -13.23 14.73
C ALA A 155 -3.24 -11.69 14.67
N ALA A 156 -2.15 -11.19 14.09
CA ALA A 156 -1.99 -9.77 13.84
C ALA A 156 -3.06 -9.31 12.84
N ILE A 157 -3.77 -8.24 13.18
CA ILE A 157 -4.72 -7.63 12.27
C ILE A 157 -4.06 -6.41 11.64
N ASN A 158 -4.17 -6.32 10.31
CA ASN A 158 -3.74 -5.19 9.49
C ASN A 158 -2.24 -4.89 9.45
N GLY A 159 -1.35 -5.87 9.38
CA GLY A 159 0.08 -5.62 9.12
C GLY A 159 0.81 -4.73 10.14
N ASN A 160 0.09 -3.91 10.88
CA ASN A 160 0.54 -3.13 12.03
C ASN A 160 0.16 -3.91 13.29
N GLN A 161 0.95 -4.86 13.64
CA GLN A 161 0.90 -5.81 14.74
C GLN A 161 0.45 -5.19 16.07
N GLN A 162 -0.84 -4.90 16.21
CA GLN A 162 -1.40 -4.28 17.39
C GLN A 162 -2.02 -5.38 18.27
N SER A 163 -1.40 -5.67 19.38
CA SER A 163 -1.92 -6.57 20.41
C SER A 163 -1.96 -5.84 21.75
N MET A 164 -2.99 -6.08 22.53
CA MET A 164 -2.97 -5.63 23.94
C MET A 164 -1.89 -6.40 24.68
N LEU A 165 -1.00 -5.67 25.30
CA LEU A 165 0.16 -6.18 26.04
C LEU A 165 -0.02 -5.89 27.53
N LEU A 166 0.58 -6.76 28.35
CA LEU A 166 0.62 -6.61 29.78
C LEU A 166 1.84 -5.78 30.21
N TYR A 167 1.62 -4.85 31.15
CA TYR A 167 2.68 -4.12 31.84
C TYR A 167 2.56 -4.36 33.35
N VAL A 168 3.64 -4.80 34.01
CA VAL A 168 3.68 -4.96 35.47
C VAL A 168 3.92 -3.61 36.10
N LEU A 169 2.99 -3.13 36.90
CA LEU A 169 3.08 -1.85 37.61
C LEU A 169 3.83 -1.96 38.93
N ASP A 170 3.55 -2.99 39.70
CA ASP A 170 4.21 -3.30 40.97
C ASP A 170 4.21 -4.82 41.17
N GLU A 171 5.40 -5.40 41.22
CA GLU A 171 5.59 -6.84 41.46
C GLU A 171 5.20 -7.26 42.85
N ASN A 172 5.36 -6.39 43.88
CA ASN A 172 5.04 -6.75 45.26
C ASN A 172 3.54 -6.73 45.54
N GLU A 173 2.80 -5.87 44.83
CA GLU A 173 1.34 -5.79 44.96
C GLU A 173 0.60 -6.66 43.93
N GLY A 174 1.32 -7.24 42.97
CA GLY A 174 0.77 -8.02 41.87
C GLY A 174 -0.14 -7.20 40.95
N THR A 175 0.19 -5.94 40.71
CA THR A 175 -0.62 -5.03 39.92
C THR A 175 -0.08 -4.89 38.52
N VAL A 176 -1.01 -4.81 37.55
CA VAL A 176 -0.70 -4.74 36.12
C VAL A 176 -1.53 -3.65 35.43
N ALA A 177 -1.10 -3.28 34.24
CA ALA A 177 -1.86 -2.48 33.29
C ALA A 177 -1.84 -3.13 31.90
N LEU A 178 -2.78 -2.76 31.08
CA LEU A 178 -2.84 -3.19 29.69
C LEU A 178 -2.54 -1.99 28.77
N TYR A 179 -1.75 -2.22 27.74
CA TYR A 179 -1.40 -1.19 26.79
C TYR A 179 -1.33 -1.74 25.35
N LEU A 180 -1.35 -0.83 24.41
CA LEU A 180 -1.22 -1.12 22.99
C LEU A 180 -0.01 -0.35 22.45
N TRP A 181 0.86 -1.06 21.73
CA TRP A 181 2.09 -0.51 21.18
C TRP A 181 2.17 -0.79 19.68
N GLY A 182 2.03 0.26 18.86
CA GLY A 182 1.96 0.16 17.40
C GLY A 182 3.25 0.43 16.63
N GLY A 183 4.39 0.57 17.30
CA GLY A 183 5.72 0.69 16.67
C GLY A 183 6.02 2.00 15.92
N ASN A 184 5.02 2.77 15.50
CA ASN A 184 5.16 3.97 14.67
C ASN A 184 4.63 5.26 15.32
N ASN A 185 4.62 5.38 16.64
CA ASN A 185 4.20 6.55 17.41
C ASN A 185 2.76 7.06 17.17
N GLN A 186 1.97 6.42 16.33
CA GLN A 186 0.65 6.92 15.97
C GLN A 186 -0.52 6.28 16.74
N TRP A 187 -0.29 5.13 17.42
CA TRP A 187 -1.37 4.32 17.98
C TRP A 187 -1.03 3.71 19.35
N ASN A 188 -0.21 4.38 20.13
CA ASN A 188 0.16 3.90 21.46
C ASN A 188 -0.84 4.41 22.50
N PHE A 189 -1.47 3.53 23.25
CA PHE A 189 -2.36 3.91 24.34
C PHE A 189 -2.39 2.88 25.46
N ALA A 190 -2.65 3.32 26.66
CA ALA A 190 -2.89 2.49 27.83
C ALA A 190 -4.39 2.32 28.06
N LEU A 191 -4.79 1.13 28.55
CA LEU A 191 -6.13 0.90 29.02
C LEU A 191 -6.25 1.44 30.45
N THR A 192 -7.23 2.32 30.66
CA THR A 192 -7.50 2.92 31.98
C THR A 192 -8.96 2.71 32.36
N THR A 193 -9.24 2.57 33.66
CA THR A 193 -10.61 2.52 34.17
C THR A 193 -11.18 3.93 34.31
N THR A 194 -12.49 4.07 34.20
CA THR A 194 -13.21 5.33 34.33
C THR A 194 -13.95 5.43 35.64
N GLU A 195 -14.29 6.66 36.08
CA GLU A 195 -15.09 6.93 37.27
C GLU A 195 -16.52 6.36 37.21
N ASP A 196 -17.00 6.02 36.00
CA ASP A 196 -18.35 5.46 35.78
C ASP A 196 -18.50 3.98 36.19
N GLY A 197 -17.47 3.37 36.72
CA GLY A 197 -17.51 2.10 37.43
C GLY A 197 -17.61 0.83 36.61
N TYR A 198 -17.86 0.92 35.28
CA TYR A 198 -18.16 -0.27 34.45
C TYR A 198 -17.39 -0.37 33.14
N THR A 199 -16.59 0.61 32.82
CA THR A 199 -15.89 0.65 31.54
C THR A 199 -14.41 0.94 31.71
N ALA A 200 -13.60 0.21 30.95
CA ALA A 200 -12.20 0.56 30.76
C ALA A 200 -12.07 1.49 29.55
N LYS A 201 -11.32 2.55 29.68
CA LYS A 201 -11.18 3.62 28.68
C LYS A 201 -9.80 3.57 28.04
N SER A 202 -9.76 3.65 26.73
CA SER A 202 -8.51 3.84 26.02
C SER A 202 -8.26 5.32 25.77
N PHE A 203 -7.03 5.78 25.99
CA PHE A 203 -6.60 7.13 25.61
C PHE A 203 -5.64 7.00 24.45
N ALA A 204 -6.00 7.57 23.31
CA ALA A 204 -5.11 7.66 22.17
C ALA A 204 -4.47 9.05 22.14
N ALA A 205 -3.13 9.08 22.11
CA ALA A 205 -2.42 10.27 21.72
C ALA A 205 -1.68 9.97 20.42
N SER A 206 -1.80 10.85 19.45
CA SER A 206 -1.18 10.71 18.12
C SER A 206 0.35 10.76 18.12
N SER A 207 0.98 10.93 19.29
CA SER A 207 2.44 11.04 19.46
C SER A 207 2.90 10.63 20.86
N THR A 208 2.27 9.60 21.44
CA THR A 208 2.65 9.21 22.82
C THR A 208 3.98 8.45 22.79
N SER A 209 4.98 9.00 23.50
CA SER A 209 6.25 8.31 23.73
C SER A 209 6.07 7.12 24.71
N ALA A 210 7.06 6.23 24.75
CA ALA A 210 7.07 5.13 25.71
C ALA A 210 6.89 5.62 27.16
N ASP A 211 7.58 6.68 27.54
CA ASP A 211 7.52 7.25 28.89
C ASP A 211 6.14 7.84 29.22
N GLN A 212 5.52 8.53 28.28
CA GLN A 212 4.16 9.04 28.46
C GLN A 212 3.14 7.90 28.61
N LEU A 213 3.33 6.79 27.89
CA LEU A 213 2.48 5.62 28.02
C LEU A 213 2.64 4.96 29.41
N ILE A 214 3.89 4.83 29.88
CA ILE A 214 4.19 4.34 31.24
C ILE A 214 3.57 5.24 32.30
N GLN A 215 3.69 6.55 32.20
CA GLN A 215 3.08 7.50 33.12
C GLN A 215 1.55 7.39 33.12
N GLN A 216 0.92 7.20 31.97
CA GLN A 216 -0.52 6.97 31.88
C GLN A 216 -0.95 5.70 32.60
N MET A 217 -0.18 4.61 32.43
CA MET A 217 -0.43 3.34 33.12
C MET A 217 -0.27 3.48 34.64
N GLN A 218 0.76 4.18 35.09
CA GLN A 218 1.01 4.42 36.51
C GLN A 218 -0.03 5.34 37.18
N ALA A 219 -0.63 6.25 36.40
CA ALA A 219 -1.70 7.13 36.89
C ALA A 219 -3.09 6.49 36.87
N SER A 220 -3.22 5.30 36.28
CA SER A 220 -4.50 4.61 36.15
C SER A 220 -4.73 3.66 37.31
N PRO A 221 -6.00 3.36 37.70
CA PRO A 221 -6.30 2.32 38.66
C PRO A 221 -5.67 0.99 38.24
N ALA A 222 -5.00 0.34 39.17
CA ALA A 222 -4.28 -0.90 38.91
C ALA A 222 -5.25 -2.06 38.65
N LEU A 223 -4.89 -2.89 37.69
CA LEU A 223 -5.56 -4.17 37.44
C LEU A 223 -4.87 -5.28 38.21
N ARG A 224 -5.61 -6.31 38.54
CA ARG A 224 -5.06 -7.54 39.16
C ARG A 224 -5.51 -8.77 38.40
N LEU A 225 -4.67 -9.78 38.43
CA LEU A 225 -4.92 -11.04 37.77
C LEU A 225 -5.46 -12.08 38.78
N TYR A 226 -6.45 -12.83 38.35
CA TYR A 226 -6.99 -13.95 39.13
C TYR A 226 -7.02 -15.20 38.25
N GLU A 227 -6.65 -16.34 38.84
CA GLU A 227 -6.74 -17.65 38.20
C GLU A 227 -7.75 -18.53 38.95
N PRO A 228 -8.27 -19.62 38.34
CA PRO A 228 -9.14 -20.53 39.03
C PRO A 228 -8.46 -21.07 40.30
N ASN A 229 -9.17 -20.98 41.46
CA ASN A 229 -8.69 -21.51 42.72
C ASN A 229 -8.95 -23.02 42.81
N VAL A 230 -8.34 -23.75 41.89
CA VAL A 230 -8.32 -25.22 41.87
C VAL A 230 -6.87 -25.64 42.06
N ASP A 231 -6.68 -26.71 42.80
CA ASP A 231 -5.37 -27.31 43.00
C ASP A 231 -5.00 -28.04 41.70
N VAL A 232 -4.62 -27.26 40.67
CA VAL A 232 -4.08 -27.79 39.42
C VAL A 232 -2.64 -28.16 39.73
N GLY A 233 -2.36 -29.46 39.73
CA GLY A 233 -1.01 -29.98 39.85
C GLY A 233 -0.04 -29.30 38.87
N VAL A 234 1.24 -29.42 39.12
CA VAL A 234 2.26 -28.91 38.18
C VAL A 234 1.93 -29.45 36.78
N SER A 235 1.88 -28.57 35.80
CA SER A 235 1.66 -28.98 34.41
C SER A 235 2.85 -28.55 33.56
N HIS A 236 3.17 -29.35 32.57
CA HIS A 236 4.26 -29.16 31.64
C HIS A 236 3.72 -28.97 30.23
N TYR A 237 4.48 -28.35 29.33
CA TYR A 237 4.05 -28.18 27.96
C TYR A 237 4.94 -28.92 26.97
N VAL A 238 4.30 -29.45 25.93
CA VAL A 238 4.91 -30.09 24.78
C VAL A 238 4.64 -29.23 23.54
N MET A 239 5.67 -28.97 22.75
CA MET A 239 5.58 -28.31 21.46
C MET A 239 5.46 -29.35 20.36
N ALA A 240 4.26 -29.50 19.80
CA ALA A 240 3.95 -30.49 18.78
C ALA A 240 3.81 -29.81 17.43
N SER A 241 4.57 -30.24 16.43
CA SER A 241 4.56 -29.70 15.07
C SER A 241 4.63 -30.79 14.02
N SER A 242 4.17 -30.47 12.83
CA SER A 242 4.25 -31.37 11.67
C SER A 242 4.90 -30.67 10.48
N GLY A 243 5.56 -31.42 9.63
CA GLY A 243 5.95 -31.02 8.30
C GLY A 243 4.76 -30.97 7.34
N GLU A 244 5.05 -30.74 6.06
CA GLU A 244 4.05 -30.78 4.99
C GLU A 244 3.47 -32.18 4.80
N ASN A 245 2.28 -32.25 4.16
CA ASN A 245 1.61 -33.51 3.77
C ASN A 245 1.10 -34.36 4.91
N GLY A 246 0.74 -33.74 6.02
CA GLY A 246 0.07 -34.38 7.13
C GLY A 246 -0.09 -33.46 8.34
N SER A 247 -0.62 -33.99 9.42
CA SER A 247 -0.80 -33.24 10.66
C SER A 247 -0.52 -34.08 11.89
N ILE A 248 -0.31 -33.42 13.00
CA ILE A 248 -0.16 -34.01 14.33
C ILE A 248 -1.34 -33.57 15.22
N SER A 249 -1.87 -34.46 16.03
CA SER A 249 -2.94 -34.16 16.98
C SER A 249 -2.65 -34.78 18.34
N PRO A 250 -2.71 -33.99 19.43
CA PRO A 250 -2.85 -32.56 19.50
C PRO A 250 -1.65 -31.82 18.90
N SER A 251 -1.82 -30.59 18.41
CA SER A 251 -0.75 -29.78 17.80
C SER A 251 -0.56 -28.48 18.56
N SER A 252 0.65 -27.91 18.47
CA SER A 252 0.97 -26.59 19.03
C SER A 252 0.57 -25.41 18.16
N LEU A 253 -0.14 -25.62 17.05
CA LEU A 253 -0.63 -24.54 16.18
C LEU A 253 -1.60 -23.59 16.90
N ALA A 254 -2.34 -24.11 17.88
CA ALA A 254 -3.28 -23.35 18.72
C ALA A 254 -2.71 -22.98 20.10
N GLY A 255 -1.43 -23.23 20.38
CA GLY A 255 -0.80 -23.07 21.68
C GLY A 255 0.02 -24.29 22.06
N HIS A 256 0.54 -24.32 23.27
CA HIS A 256 1.28 -25.50 23.78
C HIS A 256 0.30 -26.62 24.18
N VAL A 257 0.73 -27.86 23.99
CA VAL A 257 0.00 -29.05 24.51
C VAL A 257 0.37 -29.22 25.98
N TRP A 258 -0.57 -28.94 26.87
CA TRP A 258 -0.35 -29.03 28.31
C TRP A 258 -0.63 -30.45 28.85
N VAL A 259 0.23 -30.90 29.71
CA VAL A 259 0.20 -32.26 30.31
C VAL A 259 0.47 -32.13 31.81
N ASN A 260 -0.32 -32.75 32.66
CA ASN A 260 -0.04 -32.70 34.10
C ASN A 260 1.25 -33.47 34.46
N ASP A 261 1.91 -33.04 35.51
CA ASP A 261 3.18 -33.62 35.95
C ASP A 261 3.04 -35.15 36.17
N GLY A 262 3.90 -35.90 35.49
CA GLY A 262 3.91 -37.34 35.53
C GLY A 262 2.88 -38.06 34.65
N GLU A 263 2.00 -37.31 33.92
CA GLU A 263 1.08 -37.92 32.97
C GLU A 263 1.74 -38.17 31.62
N ASP A 264 1.12 -39.01 30.82
CA ASP A 264 1.55 -39.36 29.48
C ASP A 264 0.90 -38.44 28.44
N ALA A 265 1.64 -38.05 27.39
CA ALA A 265 1.11 -37.30 26.27
C ALA A 265 1.14 -38.18 25.01
N THR A 266 -0.01 -38.48 24.46
CA THR A 266 -0.13 -39.28 23.22
C THR A 266 -0.43 -38.41 22.05
N PHE A 267 0.37 -38.55 20.98
CA PHE A 267 0.22 -37.85 19.74
C PHE A 267 -0.17 -38.82 18.63
N THR A 268 -1.11 -38.40 17.78
CA THR A 268 -1.53 -39.13 16.57
C THR A 268 -1.05 -38.36 15.36
N PHE A 269 -0.44 -39.07 14.41
CA PHE A 269 0.06 -38.52 13.16
C PHE A 269 -0.94 -38.87 12.07
N ASN A 270 -1.40 -37.87 11.35
CA ASN A 270 -2.40 -38.02 10.29
C ASN A 270 -1.75 -37.68 8.94
N PRO A 271 -1.14 -38.65 8.22
CA PRO A 271 -0.64 -38.43 6.87
C PRO A 271 -1.77 -38.00 5.94
N ALA A 272 -1.48 -37.07 5.07
CA ALA A 272 -2.36 -36.80 3.95
C ALA A 272 -2.52 -38.03 3.07
N PHE A 273 -3.64 -38.12 2.33
CA PHE A 273 -3.85 -39.27 1.43
C PHE A 273 -2.72 -39.35 0.39
N GLY A 274 -2.20 -40.56 0.18
CA GLY A 274 -1.03 -40.76 -0.64
C GLY A 274 0.33 -40.57 0.03
N PHE A 275 0.31 -40.26 1.35
CA PHE A 275 1.53 -40.12 2.16
C PHE A 275 1.52 -41.09 3.35
N GLU A 276 2.69 -41.32 3.93
CA GLU A 276 2.90 -42.12 5.13
C GLU A 276 3.87 -41.35 6.05
N VAL A 277 3.88 -41.69 7.34
CA VAL A 277 4.84 -41.11 8.27
C VAL A 277 6.26 -41.46 7.81
N ASP A 278 7.10 -40.46 7.66
CA ASP A 278 8.51 -40.63 7.32
C ASP A 278 9.35 -40.75 8.58
N LYS A 279 9.25 -39.75 9.44
CA LYS A 279 10.09 -39.62 10.63
C LYS A 279 9.37 -38.87 11.74
N VAL A 280 9.51 -39.33 12.97
CA VAL A 280 9.08 -38.61 14.16
C VAL A 280 10.29 -38.38 15.05
N THR A 281 10.44 -37.14 15.51
CA THR A 281 11.51 -36.79 16.46
C THR A 281 10.95 -36.21 17.75
N VAL A 282 11.56 -36.58 18.88
CA VAL A 282 11.29 -35.99 20.18
C VAL A 282 12.59 -35.38 20.70
N ASN A 283 12.56 -34.07 20.99
CA ASN A 283 13.75 -33.27 21.34
C ASN A 283 14.91 -33.41 20.30
N GLY A 284 14.54 -33.61 19.02
CA GLY A 284 15.48 -33.78 17.93
C GLY A 284 15.96 -35.22 17.71
N GLU A 285 15.70 -36.15 18.62
CA GLU A 285 16.06 -37.57 18.49
C GLU A 285 14.91 -38.33 17.82
N GLU A 286 15.24 -39.22 16.85
CA GLU A 286 14.28 -40.03 16.13
C GLU A 286 13.68 -41.13 17.02
N VAL A 287 12.36 -41.32 16.96
CA VAL A 287 11.62 -42.32 17.76
C VAL A 287 10.83 -43.24 16.84
N GLU A 288 10.68 -44.50 17.31
CA GLU A 288 9.84 -45.49 16.61
C GLU A 288 8.36 -45.20 16.85
N VAL A 289 7.57 -45.29 15.78
CA VAL A 289 6.12 -45.02 15.77
C VAL A 289 5.35 -46.30 15.48
N THR A 290 4.29 -46.51 16.22
CA THR A 290 3.37 -47.66 16.00
C THR A 290 1.97 -47.11 15.72
N ASP A 291 1.34 -47.59 14.64
CA ASP A 291 -0.02 -47.20 14.24
C ASP A 291 -0.22 -45.69 14.15
N ASN A 292 0.74 -44.99 13.61
CA ASN A 292 0.75 -43.54 13.49
C ASN A 292 0.54 -42.80 14.83
N LYS A 293 1.04 -43.37 15.93
CA LYS A 293 0.97 -42.78 17.26
C LYS A 293 2.29 -42.88 17.99
N TYR A 294 2.53 -41.89 18.82
CA TYR A 294 3.64 -41.89 19.77
C TYR A 294 3.18 -41.33 21.11
N THR A 295 3.61 -41.92 22.21
CA THR A 295 3.32 -41.46 23.57
C THR A 295 4.61 -41.05 24.26
N ILE A 296 4.69 -39.80 24.64
CA ILE A 296 5.71 -39.31 25.58
C ILE A 296 5.25 -39.67 26.97
N THR A 297 5.94 -40.55 27.63
CA THR A 297 5.53 -41.06 28.96
C THR A 297 6.10 -40.24 30.09
N ASN A 298 5.35 -40.04 31.15
CA ASN A 298 5.77 -39.41 32.41
C ASN A 298 6.39 -38.01 32.15
N VAL A 299 5.60 -37.10 31.59
CA VAL A 299 6.03 -35.74 31.31
C VAL A 299 6.26 -34.98 32.61
N THR A 300 7.50 -34.67 32.94
CA THR A 300 7.92 -34.00 34.19
C THR A 300 8.69 -32.70 33.94
N GLU A 301 8.82 -32.26 32.67
CA GLU A 301 9.49 -31.04 32.31
C GLU A 301 8.80 -30.36 31.12
N SER A 302 8.88 -29.05 31.04
CA SER A 302 8.32 -28.24 29.95
C SER A 302 9.33 -28.04 28.81
N GLY A 303 8.79 -27.78 27.60
CA GLY A 303 9.61 -27.48 26.42
C GLY A 303 10.03 -28.70 25.61
N ILE A 304 9.47 -29.87 25.92
CA ILE A 304 9.63 -31.07 25.09
C ILE A 304 9.10 -30.74 23.68
N THR A 305 9.86 -31.09 22.65
CA THR A 305 9.43 -30.91 21.26
C THR A 305 9.11 -32.28 20.64
N ILE A 306 8.02 -32.36 19.89
CA ILE A 306 7.71 -33.50 19.01
C ILE A 306 7.42 -32.98 17.60
N HIS A 307 8.08 -33.57 16.61
CA HIS A 307 7.92 -33.17 15.21
C HIS A 307 7.79 -34.42 14.33
N VAL A 308 6.84 -34.37 13.39
CA VAL A 308 6.62 -35.45 12.41
C VAL A 308 6.83 -34.95 10.99
N THR A 309 7.49 -35.75 10.17
CA THR A 309 7.57 -35.56 8.72
C THR A 309 6.86 -36.70 7.98
N PHE A 310 6.44 -36.41 6.75
CA PHE A 310 5.70 -37.37 5.92
C PHE A 310 6.41 -37.55 4.58
N ARG A 311 6.37 -38.78 4.07
CA ARG A 311 6.90 -39.12 2.76
C ARG A 311 5.81 -39.75 1.88
N PRO A 312 5.99 -39.75 0.56
CA PRO A 312 5.07 -40.42 -0.34
C PRO A 312 4.89 -41.91 -0.03
N ALA A 313 3.66 -42.38 0.01
CA ALA A 313 3.38 -43.81 0.04
C ALA A 313 3.80 -44.48 -1.27
N ALA A 314 4.33 -45.69 -1.22
CA ALA A 314 4.91 -46.37 -2.38
C ALA A 314 3.91 -46.63 -3.52
N THR A 315 2.61 -46.61 -3.27
CA THR A 315 1.53 -46.82 -4.23
C THR A 315 0.87 -45.54 -4.72
N ALA A 316 1.29 -44.34 -4.22
CA ALA A 316 0.67 -43.08 -4.57
C ALA A 316 1.17 -42.57 -5.92
N MET A 317 0.26 -41.98 -6.68
CA MET A 317 0.53 -41.31 -7.94
C MET A 317 0.59 -39.80 -7.72
N ASP A 318 1.64 -39.13 -8.21
CA ASP A 318 1.72 -37.65 -8.21
C ASP A 318 0.70 -37.07 -9.17
N VAL A 319 -0.16 -36.24 -8.68
CA VAL A 319 -1.18 -35.49 -9.42
C VAL A 319 -1.01 -34.00 -9.16
N PRO A 320 -0.58 -33.24 -10.18
CA PRO A 320 -0.35 -31.81 -9.99
C PRO A 320 -1.67 -31.05 -9.82
N PHE A 321 -1.60 -29.95 -9.06
CA PHE A 321 -2.67 -28.96 -9.03
C PHE A 321 -2.14 -27.54 -9.13
N THR A 322 -2.99 -26.66 -9.64
CA THR A 322 -2.76 -25.21 -9.75
C THR A 322 -3.65 -24.49 -8.77
N VAL A 323 -3.10 -23.54 -8.03
CA VAL A 323 -3.86 -22.58 -7.20
C VAL A 323 -4.37 -21.48 -8.13
N TYR A 324 -5.68 -21.28 -8.15
CA TYR A 324 -6.33 -20.30 -9.01
C TYR A 324 -6.77 -19.07 -8.23
N ASN A 325 -6.27 -17.93 -8.65
CA ASN A 325 -6.63 -16.64 -8.10
C ASN A 325 -7.41 -15.82 -9.13
N ASP A 326 -8.31 -14.98 -8.63
CA ASP A 326 -9.08 -14.06 -9.47
C ASP A 326 -9.19 -12.68 -8.81
N ILE A 327 -9.49 -11.67 -9.62
CA ILE A 327 -9.65 -10.29 -9.18
C ILE A 327 -11.11 -9.99 -8.86
N PHE A 328 -11.32 -9.49 -7.66
CA PHE A 328 -12.61 -9.04 -7.14
C PHE A 328 -12.56 -7.58 -6.73
N SER A 329 -13.68 -7.00 -6.34
CA SER A 329 -13.76 -5.61 -5.85
C SER A 329 -12.82 -5.31 -4.67
N VAL A 330 -12.34 -6.33 -4.01
CA VAL A 330 -11.42 -6.25 -2.86
C VAL A 330 -9.96 -6.54 -3.22
N GLY A 331 -9.71 -7.00 -4.42
CA GLY A 331 -8.39 -7.36 -4.90
C GLY A 331 -8.25 -8.83 -5.27
N ASN A 332 -7.05 -9.33 -5.15
CA ASN A 332 -6.67 -10.67 -5.55
C ASN A 332 -7.12 -11.71 -4.51
N VAL A 333 -7.91 -12.69 -4.94
CA VAL A 333 -8.54 -13.70 -4.09
C VAL A 333 -8.27 -15.10 -4.63
N THR A 334 -7.88 -16.03 -3.76
CA THR A 334 -7.80 -17.46 -4.12
C THR A 334 -9.17 -18.08 -4.07
N THR A 335 -9.69 -18.45 -5.24
CA THR A 335 -11.05 -18.98 -5.41
C THR A 335 -11.10 -20.49 -5.58
N ALA A 336 -10.05 -21.10 -6.11
CA ALA A 336 -10.06 -22.53 -6.39
C ALA A 336 -8.65 -23.16 -6.40
N VAL A 337 -8.63 -24.47 -6.43
CA VAL A 337 -7.53 -25.27 -6.95
C VAL A 337 -8.02 -26.14 -8.09
N ILE A 338 -7.17 -26.32 -9.09
CA ILE A 338 -7.42 -27.07 -10.30
C ILE A 338 -6.46 -28.25 -10.35
N ILE A 339 -6.98 -29.44 -10.18
CA ILE A 339 -6.22 -30.67 -10.20
C ILE A 339 -6.20 -31.21 -11.65
N ASP A 340 -5.03 -31.44 -12.22
CA ASP A 340 -4.86 -32.00 -13.57
C ASP A 340 -4.60 -33.48 -13.49
N LEU A 341 -5.53 -34.29 -13.95
CA LEU A 341 -5.40 -35.76 -14.01
C LEU A 341 -4.43 -36.23 -15.11
N GLY A 342 -3.98 -35.31 -15.96
CA GLY A 342 -3.10 -35.61 -17.08
C GLY A 342 -3.86 -35.96 -18.37
N GLU A 343 -3.13 -35.90 -19.48
CA GLU A 343 -3.69 -36.13 -20.81
C GLU A 343 -4.27 -37.56 -20.95
N GLY A 344 -5.53 -37.62 -21.42
CA GLY A 344 -6.24 -38.88 -21.64
C GLY A 344 -6.92 -39.44 -20.37
N ASN A 345 -6.74 -38.79 -19.19
CA ASN A 345 -7.41 -39.20 -17.97
C ASN A 345 -8.59 -38.25 -17.67
N GLU A 346 -9.71 -38.82 -17.32
CA GLU A 346 -10.89 -38.09 -16.89
C GLU A 346 -11.51 -38.74 -15.65
N ALA A 347 -12.12 -37.93 -14.77
CA ALA A 347 -12.94 -38.43 -13.68
C ALA A 347 -14.42 -38.14 -13.96
N ASN A 348 -15.31 -39.01 -13.45
CA ASN A 348 -16.75 -38.75 -13.49
C ASN A 348 -17.20 -37.91 -12.29
N LEU A 349 -18.05 -36.94 -12.52
CA LEU A 349 -18.65 -36.14 -11.47
C LEU A 349 -19.38 -37.00 -10.40
N ALA A 350 -20.07 -38.05 -10.84
CA ALA A 350 -20.81 -38.96 -9.95
C ALA A 350 -19.88 -39.69 -8.98
N ASP A 351 -18.66 -40.06 -9.42
CA ASP A 351 -17.69 -40.76 -8.59
C ASP A 351 -17.03 -39.81 -7.55
N LEU A 352 -17.00 -38.51 -7.81
CA LEU A 352 -16.50 -37.49 -6.88
C LEU A 352 -17.52 -37.09 -5.82
N SER A 353 -18.83 -37.23 -6.09
CA SER A 353 -19.91 -36.78 -5.21
C SER A 353 -19.93 -37.45 -3.84
N GLY A 354 -19.33 -38.62 -3.70
CA GLY A 354 -19.21 -39.38 -2.45
C GLY A 354 -17.84 -39.23 -1.76
N LYS A 355 -16.94 -38.36 -2.28
CA LYS A 355 -15.59 -38.20 -1.75
C LYS A 355 -15.51 -36.97 -0.84
N THR A 356 -14.72 -37.05 0.20
CA THR A 356 -14.39 -35.92 1.06
C THR A 356 -13.05 -35.34 0.61
N PHE A 357 -13.11 -34.10 0.10
CA PHE A 357 -11.90 -33.32 -0.16
C PHE A 357 -11.63 -32.40 1.00
N THR A 358 -10.38 -32.19 1.32
CA THR A 358 -9.94 -31.21 2.30
C THR A 358 -8.84 -30.35 1.71
N ALA A 359 -8.82 -29.08 2.12
CA ALA A 359 -7.79 -28.14 1.68
C ALA A 359 -7.29 -27.32 2.87
N ALA A 360 -6.00 -27.06 2.88
CA ALA A 360 -5.35 -26.18 3.83
C ALA A 360 -4.32 -25.31 3.09
N ALA A 361 -4.07 -24.12 3.61
CA ALA A 361 -3.09 -23.22 3.07
C ALA A 361 -2.18 -22.69 4.16
N ARG A 362 -0.89 -22.48 3.81
CA ARG A 362 0.05 -21.71 4.60
C ARG A 362 0.67 -20.66 3.71
N ASN A 363 0.11 -19.44 3.77
CA ASN A 363 0.54 -18.33 2.96
C ASN A 363 1.52 -17.45 3.73
N THR A 364 2.61 -17.04 3.11
CA THR A 364 3.64 -16.20 3.71
C THR A 364 3.91 -14.97 2.84
N ARG A 365 4.54 -13.96 3.41
CA ARG A 365 5.16 -12.90 2.60
C ARG A 365 6.31 -13.46 1.78
N LEU A 366 6.82 -12.66 0.83
CA LEU A 366 7.96 -13.04 -0.01
C LEU A 366 9.23 -13.41 0.77
N ASP A 367 9.33 -13.03 2.04
CA ASP A 367 10.42 -13.43 2.94
C ASP A 367 10.36 -14.93 3.33
N GLY A 368 9.26 -15.62 3.00
CA GLY A 368 9.02 -17.03 3.30
C GLY A 368 8.79 -17.36 4.78
N SER A 369 8.91 -16.38 5.67
CA SER A 369 8.86 -16.56 7.12
C SER A 369 7.65 -15.90 7.77
N THR A 370 7.26 -14.72 7.32
CA THR A 370 6.11 -13.99 7.86
C THR A 370 4.82 -14.63 7.39
N VAL A 371 4.14 -15.34 8.29
CA VAL A 371 2.88 -16.03 7.99
C VAL A 371 1.74 -15.02 7.85
N ILE A 372 1.02 -15.10 6.73
CA ILE A 372 -0.18 -14.31 6.43
C ILE A 372 -1.43 -15.12 6.85
N PHE A 373 -1.44 -16.38 6.49
CA PHE A 373 -2.52 -17.32 6.81
C PHE A 373 -1.94 -18.72 7.01
N ASP A 374 -2.43 -19.42 7.99
CA ASP A 374 -2.15 -20.86 8.22
C ASP A 374 -3.42 -21.53 8.74
N GLY A 375 -4.02 -22.40 7.94
CA GLY A 375 -5.28 -23.03 8.31
C GLY A 375 -5.99 -23.75 7.17
N THR A 376 -7.17 -24.28 7.49
CA THR A 376 -8.03 -24.95 6.52
C THR A 376 -8.79 -23.95 5.66
N ARG A 377 -9.09 -24.35 4.42
CA ARG A 377 -9.95 -23.61 3.50
C ARG A 377 -11.29 -24.35 3.39
N ASN A 378 -12.39 -23.65 3.56
CA ASN A 378 -13.72 -24.21 3.35
C ASN A 378 -13.95 -24.46 1.87
N ILE A 379 -14.30 -25.68 1.50
CA ILE A 379 -14.64 -26.07 0.14
C ILE A 379 -16.14 -25.87 -0.06
N THR A 380 -16.51 -25.11 -1.08
CA THR A 380 -17.92 -24.84 -1.42
C THR A 380 -18.42 -25.80 -2.47
N ARG A 381 -17.57 -26.19 -3.41
CA ARG A 381 -17.95 -27.05 -4.52
C ARG A 381 -16.76 -27.86 -5.03
N VAL A 382 -17.02 -29.13 -5.44
CA VAL A 382 -16.07 -29.97 -6.17
C VAL A 382 -16.77 -30.50 -7.40
N TYR A 383 -16.15 -30.34 -8.54
CA TYR A 383 -16.68 -30.82 -9.84
C TYR A 383 -15.56 -31.08 -10.84
N VAL A 384 -15.91 -31.66 -11.99
CA VAL A 384 -14.99 -31.87 -13.13
C VAL A 384 -15.18 -30.77 -14.16
N ASN A 385 -14.10 -30.50 -14.91
CA ASN A 385 -14.12 -29.59 -16.06
C ASN A 385 -13.20 -30.10 -17.16
N ASN A 386 -13.43 -29.68 -18.39
CA ASN A 386 -12.56 -29.97 -19.53
C ASN A 386 -11.50 -28.88 -19.76
N ASP A 387 -11.74 -27.70 -19.23
CA ASP A 387 -10.81 -26.56 -19.24
C ASP A 387 -10.18 -26.36 -17.86
N PRO A 388 -8.91 -25.91 -17.80
CA PRO A 388 -8.20 -25.68 -16.53
C PRO A 388 -8.61 -24.36 -15.87
N GLU A 389 -9.92 -24.14 -15.72
CA GLU A 389 -10.49 -22.93 -15.09
C GLU A 389 -11.80 -23.26 -14.38
N PRO A 390 -12.14 -22.52 -13.31
CA PRO A 390 -13.45 -22.62 -12.68
C PRO A 390 -14.55 -22.18 -13.65
N LEU A 391 -15.72 -22.79 -13.53
CA LEU A 391 -16.91 -22.41 -14.34
C LEU A 391 -17.46 -21.02 -14.00
N GLY A 392 -16.96 -20.39 -12.98
CA GLY A 392 -17.33 -19.05 -12.56
C GLY A 392 -18.70 -18.96 -11.85
N TYR A 393 -19.06 -17.75 -11.51
CA TYR A 393 -20.34 -17.39 -10.90
C TYR A 393 -21.16 -16.61 -11.93
N ILE A 394 -22.44 -16.95 -12.11
CA ILE A 394 -23.34 -16.18 -12.99
C ILE A 394 -23.70 -14.86 -12.31
N SER A 395 -23.92 -14.87 -11.01
CA SER A 395 -24.03 -13.68 -10.18
C SER A 395 -23.43 -13.95 -8.80
N PRO A 396 -22.48 -13.16 -8.39
CA PRO A 396 -21.75 -13.38 -7.15
C PRO A 396 -22.41 -12.75 -5.92
N ALA A 397 -23.71 -12.39 -5.96
CA ALA A 397 -24.37 -11.79 -4.80
C ALA A 397 -24.52 -12.82 -3.66
N PRO A 398 -24.25 -12.47 -2.40
CA PRO A 398 -24.46 -13.37 -1.27
C PRO A 398 -25.90 -13.87 -1.23
N GLY A 399 -26.07 -15.20 -1.28
CA GLY A 399 -27.37 -15.84 -1.28
C GLY A 399 -28.08 -15.86 -2.64
N SER A 400 -27.44 -15.46 -3.73
CA SER A 400 -27.92 -15.79 -5.07
C SER A 400 -27.56 -17.25 -5.38
N ASP A 401 -28.55 -18.02 -5.83
CA ASP A 401 -28.36 -19.39 -6.33
C ASP A 401 -27.77 -19.42 -7.77
N ASP A 402 -27.13 -18.31 -8.20
CA ASP A 402 -26.68 -18.08 -9.57
C ASP A 402 -25.30 -18.72 -9.84
N LEU A 403 -25.08 -19.89 -9.28
CA LEU A 403 -23.96 -20.76 -9.68
C LEU A 403 -24.26 -21.41 -11.03
N VAL A 404 -23.26 -21.57 -11.86
CA VAL A 404 -23.37 -22.46 -13.02
C VAL A 404 -23.74 -23.85 -12.51
N THR A 405 -24.95 -24.29 -12.76
CA THR A 405 -25.51 -25.54 -12.24
C THR A 405 -25.33 -26.70 -13.21
N GLU A 406 -25.10 -26.43 -14.49
CA GLU A 406 -24.84 -27.44 -15.49
C GLU A 406 -23.35 -27.80 -15.46
N LEU A 407 -23.02 -28.81 -14.68
CA LEU A 407 -21.65 -29.33 -14.54
C LEU A 407 -21.39 -30.41 -15.59
N PRO A 408 -20.20 -30.48 -16.16
CA PRO A 408 -19.79 -31.62 -17.02
C PRO A 408 -19.91 -32.95 -16.29
N GLU A 409 -20.33 -33.99 -16.98
CA GLU A 409 -20.45 -35.36 -16.41
C GLU A 409 -19.09 -36.02 -16.17
N SER A 410 -18.12 -35.68 -17.02
CA SER A 410 -16.71 -36.08 -16.87
C SER A 410 -15.77 -34.95 -17.30
N GLY A 411 -14.53 -35.03 -16.86
CA GLY A 411 -13.51 -34.06 -17.27
C GLY A 411 -12.11 -34.44 -16.77
N ARG A 412 -11.12 -33.87 -17.46
CA ARG A 412 -9.70 -34.00 -17.12
C ARG A 412 -9.35 -33.30 -15.81
N TYR A 413 -9.97 -32.14 -15.56
CA TYR A 413 -9.66 -31.33 -14.42
C TYR A 413 -10.68 -31.52 -13.30
N ILE A 414 -10.22 -31.70 -12.07
CA ILE A 414 -11.07 -31.62 -10.89
C ILE A 414 -10.90 -30.22 -10.31
N ILE A 415 -11.99 -29.48 -10.24
CA ILE A 415 -12.04 -28.11 -9.69
C ILE A 415 -12.55 -28.18 -8.25
N ILE A 416 -11.80 -27.61 -7.32
CA ILE A 416 -12.20 -27.44 -5.93
C ILE A 416 -12.31 -25.96 -5.67
N GLU A 417 -13.52 -25.46 -5.54
CA GLU A 417 -13.79 -24.06 -5.23
C GLU A 417 -13.84 -23.84 -3.73
N PHE A 418 -13.33 -22.69 -3.31
CA PHE A 418 -13.26 -22.29 -1.91
C PHE A 418 -14.29 -21.22 -1.56
N GLU A 419 -14.78 -21.27 -0.33
CA GLU A 419 -15.43 -20.14 0.27
C GLU A 419 -14.46 -18.96 0.31
N PHE A 420 -14.82 -17.86 -0.29
CA PHE A 420 -14.04 -16.62 -0.21
C PHE A 420 -14.82 -15.48 0.45
N TRP A 421 -16.12 -15.71 0.66
CA TRP A 421 -17.03 -14.78 1.31
C TRP A 421 -18.09 -15.53 2.14
N ASN A 422 -18.46 -14.96 3.29
CA ASN A 422 -19.56 -15.45 4.11
C ASN A 422 -20.26 -14.27 4.82
N ALA A 423 -21.25 -14.56 5.64
CA ALA A 423 -22.05 -13.55 6.35
C ALA A 423 -21.22 -12.62 7.27
N ASN A 424 -19.99 -12.99 7.58
CA ASN A 424 -19.08 -12.22 8.43
C ASN A 424 -17.99 -11.48 7.64
N GLY A 425 -18.05 -11.52 6.31
CA GLY A 425 -17.05 -10.90 5.43
C GLY A 425 -16.17 -11.92 4.70
N TYR A 426 -14.88 -11.62 4.50
CA TYR A 426 -13.97 -12.53 3.82
C TYR A 426 -13.71 -13.78 4.62
N ALA A 427 -13.80 -14.92 3.94
CA ALA A 427 -13.36 -16.17 4.51
C ALA A 427 -11.85 -16.12 4.78
N SER A 428 -11.44 -16.65 5.92
CA SER A 428 -10.03 -16.68 6.32
C SER A 428 -9.16 -17.34 5.25
N GLY A 429 -8.07 -16.68 4.88
CA GLY A 429 -7.13 -17.15 3.85
C GLY A 429 -7.59 -16.97 2.41
N ALA A 430 -8.75 -16.34 2.16
CA ALA A 430 -9.21 -16.08 0.80
C ALA A 430 -8.37 -14.98 0.11
N MET A 431 -8.07 -13.89 0.80
CA MET A 431 -7.29 -12.80 0.23
C MET A 431 -5.80 -13.16 0.14
N VAL A 432 -5.20 -12.90 -1.02
CA VAL A 432 -3.78 -13.15 -1.24
C VAL A 432 -2.89 -12.24 -0.41
N SER A 433 -3.20 -10.96 -0.32
CA SER A 433 -2.39 -10.00 0.44
C SER A 433 -2.67 -9.96 1.95
N GLY A 434 -3.67 -10.67 2.43
CA GLY A 434 -4.03 -10.71 3.85
C GLY A 434 -4.81 -9.51 4.38
N ASN A 435 -4.73 -8.32 3.77
CA ASN A 435 -5.57 -7.18 4.12
C ASN A 435 -5.69 -6.15 3.00
N LEU A 436 -6.70 -5.27 3.11
CA LEU A 436 -7.04 -4.27 2.10
C LEU A 436 -6.15 -3.02 2.12
N GLN A 437 -5.46 -2.75 3.21
CA GLN A 437 -4.79 -1.46 3.43
C GLN A 437 -3.30 -1.49 3.12
N ASN A 438 -2.65 -2.65 3.32
CA ASN A 438 -1.23 -2.82 3.05
C ASN A 438 -1.05 -3.94 2.05
N ALA A 439 -0.88 -3.57 0.79
CA ALA A 439 -0.65 -4.54 -0.27
C ALA A 439 0.77 -5.11 -0.21
N TYR A 440 0.86 -6.41 -0.38
CA TYR A 440 2.13 -7.13 -0.57
C TYR A 440 1.85 -8.41 -1.32
N SER A 441 2.83 -8.90 -2.04
CA SER A 441 2.76 -10.21 -2.69
C SER A 441 2.94 -11.32 -1.66
N ALA A 442 2.32 -12.46 -1.92
CA ALA A 442 2.38 -13.62 -1.06
C ALA A 442 2.89 -14.86 -1.78
N ILE A 443 3.59 -15.70 -1.04
CA ILE A 443 3.87 -17.07 -1.43
C ILE A 443 2.68 -17.92 -0.94
N LEU A 444 1.96 -18.53 -1.88
CA LEU A 444 0.80 -19.35 -1.61
C LEU A 444 1.21 -20.82 -1.58
N ASN A 445 1.05 -21.47 -0.44
CA ASN A 445 1.32 -22.90 -0.28
C ASN A 445 0.04 -23.61 0.14
N TYR A 446 -0.56 -24.31 -0.80
CA TYR A 446 -1.79 -25.06 -0.61
C TYR A 446 -1.50 -26.56 -0.50
N ARG A 447 -2.32 -27.23 0.28
CA ARG A 447 -2.35 -28.68 0.42
C ARG A 447 -3.77 -29.14 0.20
N VAL A 448 -3.94 -30.14 -0.64
CA VAL A 448 -5.22 -30.74 -0.98
C VAL A 448 -5.15 -32.23 -0.71
N ASN A 449 -6.19 -32.76 -0.12
CA ASN A 449 -6.31 -34.20 0.11
C ASN A 449 -7.71 -34.68 -0.25
N VAL A 450 -7.84 -35.98 -0.52
CA VAL A 450 -9.11 -36.66 -0.75
C VAL A 450 -9.15 -37.97 0.05
N ASP A 451 -10.31 -38.35 0.52
CA ASP A 451 -10.49 -39.65 1.17
C ASP A 451 -10.65 -40.78 0.15
N GLY A 452 -9.64 -41.64 0.05
CA GLY A 452 -9.62 -42.80 -0.80
C GLY A 452 -9.23 -42.54 -2.26
N GLU A 453 -9.41 -43.55 -3.11
CA GLU A 453 -9.01 -43.53 -4.52
C GLU A 453 -9.97 -42.69 -5.38
N ILE A 454 -9.46 -42.06 -6.42
CA ILE A 454 -10.26 -41.46 -7.49
C ILE A 454 -10.39 -42.48 -8.63
N LYS A 455 -11.62 -42.69 -9.11
CA LYS A 455 -11.92 -43.56 -10.21
C LYS A 455 -12.00 -42.79 -11.51
N LEU A 456 -11.18 -43.22 -12.49
CA LEU A 456 -11.20 -42.64 -13.82
C LEU A 456 -12.33 -43.22 -14.67
N THR A 457 -12.67 -42.57 -15.78
CA THR A 457 -13.74 -43.00 -16.71
C THR A 457 -13.46 -44.30 -17.38
N ASP A 458 -12.19 -44.71 -17.54
CA ASP A 458 -11.78 -46.02 -18.07
C ASP A 458 -11.86 -47.16 -17.04
N GLY A 459 -12.25 -46.87 -15.80
CA GLY A 459 -12.35 -47.80 -14.70
C GLY A 459 -11.08 -47.94 -13.86
N THR A 460 -9.99 -47.27 -14.22
CA THR A 460 -8.76 -47.24 -13.41
C THR A 460 -9.00 -46.48 -12.12
N ALA A 461 -8.50 -47.04 -11.01
CA ALA A 461 -8.50 -46.35 -9.72
C ALA A 461 -7.09 -45.81 -9.42
N ILE A 462 -6.99 -44.52 -9.07
CA ILE A 462 -5.72 -43.90 -8.71
C ILE A 462 -5.73 -43.48 -7.24
N THR A 463 -4.61 -43.68 -6.55
CA THR A 463 -4.35 -43.12 -5.20
C THR A 463 -3.59 -41.82 -5.39
N PRO A 464 -4.26 -40.64 -5.42
CA PRO A 464 -3.59 -39.40 -5.76
C PRO A 464 -2.79 -38.88 -4.59
N ARG A 465 -1.60 -38.36 -4.89
CA ARG A 465 -0.82 -37.47 -4.06
C ARG A 465 -0.79 -36.12 -4.75
N PHE A 466 -1.58 -35.18 -4.23
CA PHE A 466 -1.67 -33.86 -4.84
C PHE A 466 -0.45 -33.01 -4.53
N THR A 467 0.16 -32.44 -5.56
CA THR A 467 1.33 -31.57 -5.47
C THR A 467 1.04 -30.24 -6.12
N GLN A 468 1.30 -29.14 -5.41
CA GLN A 468 1.13 -27.80 -5.99
C GLN A 468 2.18 -27.57 -7.08
N ALA A 469 1.74 -27.35 -8.30
CA ALA A 469 2.60 -27.14 -9.45
C ALA A 469 2.72 -25.65 -9.81
N ALA A 470 1.65 -24.90 -9.66
CA ALA A 470 1.60 -23.48 -10.05
C ALA A 470 0.62 -22.66 -9.19
N VAL A 471 0.76 -21.38 -9.30
CA VAL A 471 -0.26 -20.37 -8.88
C VAL A 471 -0.56 -19.57 -10.13
N VAL A 472 -1.81 -19.39 -10.47
CA VAL A 472 -2.25 -18.69 -11.68
C VAL A 472 -3.22 -17.57 -11.31
N ASN A 473 -3.03 -16.42 -11.94
CA ASN A 473 -3.99 -15.34 -12.01
C ASN A 473 -4.00 -14.76 -13.42
N THR A 474 -4.93 -15.19 -14.24
CA THR A 474 -4.99 -14.84 -15.68
C THR A 474 -5.02 -13.32 -15.93
N ALA A 475 -5.56 -12.54 -14.99
CA ALA A 475 -5.57 -11.09 -15.10
C ALA A 475 -4.22 -10.45 -14.76
N LEU A 476 -3.41 -11.06 -13.91
CA LEU A 476 -2.14 -10.49 -13.44
C LEU A 476 -0.91 -11.09 -14.12
N ASP A 477 -0.97 -12.34 -14.57
CA ASP A 477 0.19 -13.08 -15.08
C ASP A 477 0.80 -12.48 -16.36
N LYS A 478 0.05 -11.64 -17.07
CA LYS A 478 0.54 -10.92 -18.26
C LYS A 478 1.38 -9.67 -17.94
N PHE A 479 1.42 -9.23 -16.66
CA PHE A 479 2.21 -8.08 -16.29
C PHE A 479 3.68 -8.43 -16.09
N VAL A 480 4.55 -7.57 -16.60
CA VAL A 480 6.00 -7.71 -16.51
C VAL A 480 6.59 -6.56 -15.70
N PRO A 481 7.47 -6.83 -14.72
CA PRO A 481 8.21 -5.77 -14.01
C PRO A 481 9.16 -5.02 -14.96
N ASP A 482 9.17 -3.68 -14.87
CA ASP A 482 10.10 -2.81 -15.58
C ASP A 482 10.40 -1.54 -14.76
N LYS A 483 11.21 -0.64 -15.32
CA LYS A 483 11.59 0.64 -14.68
C LYS A 483 11.54 1.79 -15.70
N THR A 484 11.05 2.94 -15.26
CA THR A 484 10.93 4.11 -16.14
C THR A 484 12.27 4.68 -16.59
N ASN A 485 13.31 4.66 -15.75
CA ASN A 485 14.65 5.17 -16.07
C ASN A 485 15.70 4.39 -15.28
N PRO A 486 16.09 3.16 -15.71
CA PRO A 486 16.97 2.30 -14.95
C PRO A 486 18.31 2.98 -14.59
N GLY A 487 18.54 3.20 -13.29
CA GLY A 487 19.79 3.80 -12.78
C GLY A 487 19.88 5.32 -12.94
N GLY A 488 18.86 5.98 -13.49
CA GLY A 488 18.78 7.42 -13.66
C GLY A 488 17.97 8.12 -12.56
N SER A 489 17.91 9.44 -12.65
CA SER A 489 17.05 10.26 -11.80
C SER A 489 15.58 9.98 -12.12
N GLY A 490 14.74 9.90 -11.09
CA GLY A 490 13.30 9.65 -11.27
C GLY A 490 12.94 8.22 -11.67
N SER A 491 13.84 7.26 -11.52
CA SER A 491 13.54 5.84 -11.79
C SER A 491 12.44 5.35 -10.88
N MET A 492 11.34 4.89 -11.46
CA MET A 492 10.23 4.24 -10.76
C MET A 492 10.11 2.78 -11.20
N ASP A 493 9.81 1.92 -10.24
CA ASP A 493 9.42 0.55 -10.54
C ASP A 493 7.99 0.58 -11.10
N ILE A 494 7.75 -0.18 -12.16
CA ILE A 494 6.44 -0.30 -12.81
C ILE A 494 6.15 -1.77 -13.14
N LEU A 495 4.86 -2.08 -13.22
CA LEU A 495 4.36 -3.26 -13.90
C LEU A 495 3.74 -2.82 -15.22
N ILE A 496 4.10 -3.48 -16.30
CA ILE A 496 3.58 -3.16 -17.62
C ILE A 496 2.93 -4.39 -18.25
N SER A 497 1.79 -4.20 -18.90
CA SER A 497 1.14 -5.17 -19.77
C SER A 497 1.01 -4.58 -21.17
N ILE A 498 1.81 -5.10 -22.09
CA ILE A 498 1.73 -4.84 -23.52
C ILE A 498 1.35 -6.16 -24.19
N ASP A 499 0.20 -6.20 -24.83
CA ASP A 499 -0.25 -7.40 -25.55
C ASP A 499 0.21 -7.31 -27.01
N GLU A 500 1.23 -8.09 -27.35
CA GLU A 500 1.81 -8.14 -28.70
C GLU A 500 0.82 -8.73 -29.73
N SER A 501 -0.20 -9.46 -29.28
CA SER A 501 -1.24 -9.97 -30.19
C SER A 501 -2.10 -8.87 -30.81
N TRP A 502 -1.99 -7.64 -30.32
CA TRP A 502 -2.71 -6.48 -30.80
C TRP A 502 -1.90 -5.56 -31.75
N GLU A 503 -0.69 -5.96 -32.15
CA GLU A 503 0.13 -5.16 -33.07
C GLU A 503 -0.61 -4.78 -34.37
N ASP A 504 -1.43 -5.69 -34.90
CA ASP A 504 -2.20 -5.43 -36.12
C ASP A 504 -3.34 -4.40 -35.93
N LEU A 505 -3.66 -4.02 -34.69
CA LEU A 505 -4.69 -3.02 -34.38
C LEU A 505 -4.17 -1.58 -34.47
N GLY A 506 -2.87 -1.39 -34.66
CA GLY A 506 -2.20 -0.08 -34.61
C GLY A 506 -2.05 0.44 -33.17
N PRO A 507 -1.66 1.73 -33.01
CA PRO A 507 -1.42 2.32 -31.70
C PRO A 507 -2.69 2.29 -30.83
N LEU A 508 -2.56 1.76 -29.59
CA LEU A 508 -3.65 1.54 -28.66
C LEU A 508 -3.62 2.58 -27.51
N PRO A 509 -4.74 2.76 -26.80
CA PRO A 509 -4.76 3.53 -25.57
C PRO A 509 -3.76 2.99 -24.53
N LEU A 510 -3.26 3.89 -23.67
CA LEU A 510 -2.49 3.54 -22.50
C LEU A 510 -3.23 3.96 -21.23
N PHE A 511 -3.41 3.04 -20.31
CA PHE A 511 -3.92 3.31 -18.97
C PHE A 511 -2.80 3.22 -17.93
N ILE A 512 -2.60 4.29 -17.17
CA ILE A 512 -1.59 4.38 -16.09
C ILE A 512 -2.33 4.44 -14.75
N TYR A 513 -2.02 3.49 -13.86
CA TYR A 513 -2.60 3.44 -12.53
C TYR A 513 -1.56 3.73 -11.44
N ASN A 514 -1.92 4.59 -10.48
CA ASN A 514 -1.11 4.99 -9.34
C ASN A 514 -1.78 4.58 -8.03
N HIS A 515 -1.11 3.75 -7.24
CA HIS A 515 -1.66 3.18 -6.02
C HIS A 515 -1.74 4.17 -4.84
N GLY A 516 -2.60 3.88 -3.85
CA GLY A 516 -2.70 4.62 -2.58
C GLY A 516 -1.55 4.33 -1.61
N GLY A 517 -1.46 5.13 -0.55
CA GLY A 517 -0.49 4.93 0.52
C GLY A 517 -0.58 3.53 1.14
N GLY A 518 0.55 2.91 1.45
CA GLY A 518 0.63 1.55 2.00
C GLY A 518 0.46 0.42 0.98
N ARG A 519 0.10 0.71 -0.28
CA ARG A 519 -0.18 -0.29 -1.31
C ARG A 519 0.96 -0.54 -2.30
N GLY A 520 2.07 0.18 -2.16
CA GLY A 520 3.26 -0.02 -2.99
C GLY A 520 4.10 -1.23 -2.62
N GLY A 521 3.83 -1.87 -1.49
CA GLY A 521 4.69 -2.95 -0.99
C GLY A 521 6.06 -2.47 -0.51
N SER A 522 7.01 -3.40 -0.44
CA SER A 522 8.42 -3.10 -0.19
C SER A 522 9.18 -3.05 -1.52
N SER A 523 10.37 -2.44 -1.51
CA SER A 523 11.24 -2.40 -2.70
C SER A 523 11.48 -3.81 -3.24
N GLY A 524 11.20 -4.01 -4.53
CA GLY A 524 11.28 -5.31 -5.20
C GLY A 524 9.99 -6.14 -5.20
N ASP A 525 8.96 -5.73 -4.48
CA ASP A 525 7.63 -6.34 -4.54
C ASP A 525 6.77 -5.63 -5.60
N TYR A 526 7.11 -5.82 -6.85
CA TYR A 526 6.44 -5.15 -7.98
C TYR A 526 4.94 -5.41 -8.06
N PHE A 527 4.49 -6.61 -7.69
CA PHE A 527 3.09 -6.99 -7.77
C PHE A 527 2.24 -6.53 -6.58
N ALA A 528 2.85 -5.94 -5.54
CA ALA A 528 2.09 -5.44 -4.39
C ALA A 528 0.94 -4.49 -4.78
N PRO A 529 1.11 -3.51 -5.68
CA PRO A 529 0.02 -2.64 -6.10
C PRO A 529 -1.16 -3.39 -6.70
N MET A 530 -0.92 -4.56 -7.30
CA MET A 530 -1.93 -5.35 -8.00
C MET A 530 -2.71 -6.30 -7.08
N GLN A 531 -2.35 -6.41 -5.81
CA GLN A 531 -3.01 -7.31 -4.86
C GLN A 531 -4.31 -6.73 -4.29
N THR A 532 -4.59 -5.46 -4.50
CA THR A 532 -5.82 -4.79 -4.08
C THR A 532 -6.74 -4.54 -5.28
N ALA A 533 -8.00 -4.18 -5.00
CA ALA A 533 -8.93 -3.74 -6.04
C ALA A 533 -8.49 -2.40 -6.61
N ASN A 534 -7.81 -2.42 -7.72
CA ASN A 534 -7.28 -1.25 -8.38
C ASN A 534 -7.65 -1.21 -9.86
N GLY A 535 -7.51 -0.03 -10.47
CA GLY A 535 -7.92 0.16 -11.86
C GLY A 535 -7.15 -0.72 -12.85
N ALA A 536 -5.87 -0.99 -12.60
CA ALA A 536 -5.05 -1.81 -13.50
C ALA A 536 -5.47 -3.28 -13.49
N ALA A 537 -5.65 -3.87 -12.30
CA ALA A 537 -6.09 -5.26 -12.16
C ALA A 537 -7.53 -5.47 -12.68
N VAL A 538 -8.44 -4.53 -12.37
CA VAL A 538 -9.83 -4.59 -12.83
C VAL A 538 -9.91 -4.42 -14.35
N LEU A 539 -9.18 -3.45 -14.93
CA LEU A 539 -9.14 -3.30 -16.39
C LEU A 539 -8.59 -4.54 -17.08
N SER A 540 -7.53 -5.10 -16.52
CA SER A 540 -6.95 -6.34 -17.05
C SER A 540 -7.95 -7.51 -17.07
N LYS A 541 -8.75 -7.66 -16.00
CA LYS A 541 -9.83 -8.65 -15.96
C LYS A 541 -10.92 -8.34 -16.98
N LEU A 542 -11.36 -7.08 -17.07
CA LEU A 542 -12.37 -6.67 -18.06
C LEU A 542 -11.93 -6.92 -19.51
N GLN A 543 -10.63 -6.82 -19.81
CA GLN A 543 -10.07 -7.21 -21.11
C GLN A 543 -10.25 -8.68 -21.43
N LEU A 544 -10.08 -9.56 -20.44
CA LEU A 544 -10.31 -11.00 -20.59
C LEU A 544 -11.79 -11.34 -20.75
N GLU A 545 -12.65 -10.70 -19.96
CA GLU A 545 -14.10 -10.92 -19.97
C GLU A 545 -14.80 -10.32 -21.22
N ASN A 546 -14.21 -9.27 -21.82
CA ASN A 546 -14.76 -8.54 -22.95
C ASN A 546 -13.74 -8.40 -24.09
N PRO A 547 -13.37 -9.48 -24.77
CA PRO A 547 -12.35 -9.45 -25.80
C PRO A 547 -12.68 -8.40 -26.89
N GLY A 548 -11.73 -7.55 -27.19
CA GLY A 548 -11.85 -6.49 -28.19
C GLY A 548 -12.51 -5.19 -27.75
N LYS A 549 -13.12 -5.14 -26.55
CA LYS A 549 -13.78 -3.91 -26.06
C LYS A 549 -12.80 -2.95 -25.37
N TYR A 550 -11.92 -3.48 -24.56
CA TYR A 550 -11.02 -2.67 -23.71
C TYR A 550 -9.55 -2.82 -24.10
N ASN A 551 -9.27 -2.90 -25.39
CA ASN A 551 -7.89 -3.03 -25.87
C ASN A 551 -7.08 -1.79 -25.51
N ALA A 552 -6.22 -1.92 -24.50
CA ALA A 552 -5.34 -0.87 -24.01
C ALA A 552 -4.12 -1.49 -23.33
N HIS A 553 -2.98 -0.86 -23.47
CA HIS A 553 -1.82 -1.18 -22.66
C HIS A 553 -1.99 -0.63 -21.25
N ILE A 554 -1.36 -1.27 -20.26
CA ILE A 554 -1.55 -0.93 -18.85
C ILE A 554 -0.18 -0.75 -18.19
N ILE A 555 0.00 0.36 -17.47
CA ILE A 555 1.11 0.57 -16.55
C ILE A 555 0.55 0.72 -15.13
N ALA A 556 1.06 -0.05 -14.17
CA ALA A 556 0.84 0.18 -12.75
C ALA A 556 2.15 0.66 -12.11
N THR A 557 2.16 1.85 -11.54
CA THR A 557 3.36 2.44 -10.94
C THR A 557 3.58 1.94 -9.51
N GLN A 558 4.85 1.82 -9.10
CA GLN A 558 5.25 1.56 -7.73
C GLN A 558 6.22 2.65 -7.26
N ASN A 559 6.17 3.01 -5.98
CA ASN A 559 7.06 4.00 -5.36
C ASN A 559 7.04 5.37 -6.06
N HIS A 560 5.88 5.77 -6.60
CA HIS A 560 5.71 7.07 -7.23
C HIS A 560 5.81 8.20 -6.22
N SER A 561 6.45 9.30 -6.63
CA SER A 561 6.53 10.55 -5.89
C SER A 561 6.26 11.70 -6.84
N ASP A 562 5.44 12.66 -6.41
CA ASP A 562 5.13 13.82 -7.24
C ASP A 562 6.30 14.80 -7.26
N ASN A 563 7.27 14.50 -8.11
CA ASN A 563 8.42 15.35 -8.38
C ASN A 563 8.74 15.38 -9.88
N GLN A 564 9.52 16.38 -10.29
CA GLN A 564 9.87 16.64 -11.69
C GLN A 564 10.54 15.43 -12.35
N SER A 565 11.53 14.85 -11.68
CA SER A 565 12.32 13.74 -12.26
C SER A 565 11.47 12.48 -12.52
N ASN A 566 10.54 12.17 -11.63
CA ASN A 566 9.65 11.02 -11.82
C ASN A 566 8.68 11.25 -12.97
N ASN A 567 8.14 12.47 -13.08
CA ASN A 567 7.23 12.83 -14.15
C ASN A 567 7.93 12.79 -15.51
N GLU A 568 9.14 13.35 -15.60
CA GLU A 568 9.95 13.32 -16.83
C GLU A 568 10.31 11.89 -17.23
N ALA A 569 10.75 11.05 -16.28
CA ALA A 569 11.09 9.66 -16.54
C ALA A 569 9.89 8.84 -17.01
N LEU A 570 8.70 9.08 -16.45
CA LEU A 570 7.46 8.42 -16.90
C LEU A 570 7.07 8.88 -18.30
N MET A 571 7.14 10.18 -18.57
CA MET A 571 6.84 10.74 -19.89
C MET A 571 7.80 10.20 -20.96
N GLU A 572 9.10 10.15 -20.67
CA GLU A 572 10.11 9.59 -21.58
C GLU A 572 9.82 8.11 -21.87
N TYR A 573 9.47 7.35 -20.85
CA TYR A 573 9.10 5.92 -21.00
C TYR A 573 7.86 5.77 -21.88
N VAL A 574 6.82 6.56 -21.65
CA VAL A 574 5.59 6.53 -22.46
C VAL A 574 5.84 7.00 -23.89
N ASN A 575 6.60 8.07 -24.07
CA ASN A 575 6.95 8.59 -25.41
C ASN A 575 7.72 7.54 -26.22
N LYS A 576 8.60 6.77 -25.58
CA LYS A 576 9.24 5.62 -26.24
C LYS A 576 8.21 4.61 -26.77
N LEU A 577 7.16 4.31 -26.01
CA LEU A 577 6.09 3.41 -26.48
C LEU A 577 5.27 4.02 -27.62
N VAL A 578 5.11 5.35 -27.62
CA VAL A 578 4.48 6.11 -28.73
C VAL A 578 5.37 6.02 -29.97
N ASP A 579 6.66 6.26 -29.83
CA ASP A 579 7.63 6.21 -30.93
C ASP A 579 7.77 4.80 -31.52
N GLU A 580 7.58 3.75 -30.69
CA GLU A 580 7.50 2.36 -31.13
C GLU A 580 6.18 2.02 -31.83
N GLY A 581 5.23 2.97 -31.93
CA GLY A 581 3.92 2.75 -32.54
C GLY A 581 2.96 1.91 -31.72
N LYS A 582 3.24 1.65 -30.44
CA LYS A 582 2.40 0.85 -29.52
C LYS A 582 1.27 1.67 -28.92
N VAL A 583 1.56 2.91 -28.50
CA VAL A 583 0.64 3.78 -27.77
C VAL A 583 0.15 4.93 -28.63
N ASP A 584 -1.16 5.18 -28.61
CA ASP A 584 -1.78 6.35 -29.19
C ASP A 584 -1.55 7.57 -28.29
N PRO A 585 -0.77 8.57 -28.71
CA PRO A 585 -0.47 9.73 -27.88
C PRO A 585 -1.70 10.56 -27.50
N ASN A 586 -2.80 10.40 -28.22
CA ASN A 586 -4.05 11.12 -27.93
C ASN A 586 -4.94 10.38 -26.96
N ARG A 587 -4.62 9.15 -26.58
CA ARG A 587 -5.41 8.30 -25.70
C ARG A 587 -4.58 7.73 -24.53
N ILE A 588 -3.90 8.63 -23.82
CA ILE A 588 -3.16 8.31 -22.60
C ILE A 588 -4.00 8.72 -21.41
N TYR A 589 -4.30 7.78 -20.55
CA TYR A 589 -5.16 7.95 -19.38
C TYR A 589 -4.38 7.68 -18.11
N MET A 590 -4.73 8.42 -17.06
CA MET A 590 -4.13 8.18 -15.74
C MET A 590 -5.19 8.16 -14.66
N SER A 591 -5.06 7.23 -13.74
CA SER A 591 -5.89 7.17 -12.56
C SER A 591 -5.06 6.91 -11.31
N GLY A 592 -5.60 7.32 -10.17
CA GLY A 592 -4.95 7.06 -8.90
C GLY A 592 -5.89 7.14 -7.73
N PHE A 593 -5.50 6.45 -6.66
CA PHE A 593 -6.22 6.40 -5.41
C PHE A 593 -5.43 7.08 -4.29
N SER A 594 -6.08 7.94 -3.48
CA SER A 594 -5.47 8.58 -2.30
C SER A 594 -4.13 9.27 -2.67
N MET A 595 -3.00 8.80 -2.18
CA MET A 595 -1.66 9.28 -2.56
C MET A 595 -1.42 9.21 -4.07
N GLY A 596 -1.86 8.14 -4.74
CA GLY A 596 -1.77 8.00 -6.19
C GLY A 596 -2.67 8.99 -6.94
N SER A 597 -3.80 9.38 -6.35
CA SER A 597 -4.65 10.43 -6.89
C SER A 597 -3.99 11.82 -6.77
N MET A 598 -3.27 12.06 -5.67
CA MET A 598 -2.44 13.27 -5.51
C MET A 598 -1.33 13.31 -6.57
N TYR A 599 -0.66 12.19 -6.81
CA TYR A 599 0.33 12.08 -7.87
C TYR A 599 -0.28 12.32 -9.25
N THR A 600 -1.42 11.70 -9.56
CA THR A 600 -2.13 11.90 -10.84
C THR A 600 -2.50 13.35 -11.06
N ALA A 601 -3.05 14.03 -10.06
CA ALA A 601 -3.38 15.45 -10.13
C ALA A 601 -2.13 16.34 -10.26
N GLY A 602 -1.04 16.01 -9.55
CA GLY A 602 0.25 16.70 -9.66
C GLY A 602 0.88 16.51 -11.03
N PHE A 603 0.87 15.30 -11.57
CA PHE A 603 1.33 15.00 -12.93
C PHE A 603 0.55 15.82 -13.97
N TYR A 604 -0.77 15.79 -13.91
CA TYR A 604 -1.63 16.57 -14.81
C TYR A 604 -1.36 18.07 -14.72
N THR A 605 -1.18 18.62 -13.52
CA THR A 605 -0.94 20.07 -13.38
C THR A 605 0.44 20.52 -13.88
N ARG A 606 1.44 19.61 -13.88
CA ARG A 606 2.76 19.91 -14.47
C ARG A 606 2.80 19.66 -15.97
N ASN A 607 2.00 18.72 -16.46
CA ASN A 607 2.04 18.26 -17.84
C ASN A 607 0.62 18.28 -18.46
N PRO A 608 -0.02 19.45 -18.58
CA PRO A 608 -1.43 19.56 -18.98
C PRO A 608 -1.69 19.09 -20.42
N GLU A 609 -0.65 18.95 -21.23
CA GLU A 609 -0.73 18.52 -22.62
C GLU A 609 -0.63 17.00 -22.80
N PHE A 610 -0.36 16.26 -21.73
CA PHE A 610 0.03 14.84 -21.85
C PHE A 610 -1.15 13.87 -21.79
N LEU A 611 -2.14 14.14 -20.95
CA LEU A 611 -3.22 13.18 -20.64
C LEU A 611 -4.53 13.53 -21.36
N ALA A 612 -5.19 12.53 -21.94
CA ALA A 612 -6.53 12.65 -22.51
C ALA A 612 -7.61 12.67 -21.40
N ALA A 613 -7.46 11.82 -20.39
CA ALA A 613 -8.34 11.82 -19.24
C ALA A 613 -7.64 11.42 -17.95
N ILE A 614 -8.17 11.90 -16.82
CA ILE A 614 -7.78 11.47 -15.47
C ILE A 614 -9.00 11.05 -14.65
N VAL A 615 -8.81 10.00 -13.84
CA VAL A 615 -9.76 9.60 -12.81
C VAL A 615 -9.10 9.76 -11.45
N LEU A 616 -9.66 10.62 -10.62
CA LEU A 616 -9.15 10.94 -9.29
C LEU A 616 -10.02 10.29 -8.22
N LEU A 617 -9.41 9.51 -7.32
CA LEU A 617 -10.12 8.76 -6.29
C LEU A 617 -9.61 9.18 -4.91
N ALA A 618 -10.45 9.86 -4.14
CA ALA A 618 -10.20 10.27 -2.75
C ALA A 618 -8.87 11.02 -2.54
N GLY A 619 -8.46 11.90 -3.45
CA GLY A 619 -7.22 12.67 -3.34
C GLY A 619 -6.97 13.61 -4.52
N GLY A 620 -6.01 14.52 -4.35
CA GLY A 620 -5.53 15.43 -5.39
C GLY A 620 -6.12 16.83 -5.35
N ASN A 621 -5.37 17.77 -5.91
CA ASN A 621 -5.77 19.17 -6.07
C ASN A 621 -5.88 19.49 -7.56
N LEU A 622 -6.96 20.13 -7.92
CA LEU A 622 -7.21 20.58 -9.29
C LEU A 622 -6.92 22.09 -9.43
N PRO A 623 -6.60 22.58 -10.64
CA PRO A 623 -6.29 23.97 -10.87
C PRO A 623 -7.43 24.92 -10.48
N SER A 624 -7.09 26.10 -9.97
CA SER A 624 -8.04 27.19 -9.72
C SER A 624 -8.55 27.79 -11.03
N ALA A 625 -9.64 28.56 -10.97
CA ALA A 625 -10.18 29.24 -12.15
C ALA A 625 -9.15 30.16 -12.81
N ASP A 626 -8.34 30.87 -12.02
CA ASP A 626 -7.29 31.75 -12.55
C ASP A 626 -6.21 30.96 -13.28
N GLN A 627 -5.84 29.77 -12.78
CA GLN A 627 -4.89 28.89 -13.45
C GLN A 627 -5.45 28.33 -14.76
N LEU A 628 -6.74 27.97 -14.80
CA LEU A 628 -7.41 27.50 -16.02
C LEU A 628 -7.45 28.60 -17.10
N ILE A 629 -7.70 29.86 -16.70
CA ILE A 629 -7.70 31.00 -17.60
C ILE A 629 -6.26 31.29 -18.11
N ALA A 630 -5.28 31.18 -17.22
CA ALA A 630 -3.88 31.45 -17.56
C ALA A 630 -3.28 30.38 -18.47
N ASN A 631 -3.72 29.12 -18.33
CA ASN A 631 -3.29 28.01 -19.18
C ASN A 631 -4.50 27.15 -19.61
N PRO A 632 -5.08 27.43 -20.79
CA PRO A 632 -6.23 26.68 -21.30
C PRO A 632 -5.96 25.20 -21.60
N GLU A 633 -4.69 24.76 -21.66
CA GLU A 633 -4.37 23.34 -21.87
C GLU A 633 -4.94 22.44 -20.75
N TYR A 634 -5.06 22.96 -19.53
CA TYR A 634 -5.74 22.23 -18.44
C TYR A 634 -7.17 21.84 -18.79
N THR A 635 -7.88 22.62 -19.61
CA THR A 635 -9.30 22.38 -19.88
C THR A 635 -9.55 21.25 -20.87
N LYS A 636 -8.51 20.84 -21.61
CA LYS A 636 -8.57 19.81 -22.65
C LYS A 636 -8.50 18.37 -22.09
N THR A 637 -7.96 18.18 -20.88
CA THR A 637 -7.95 16.89 -20.22
C THR A 637 -9.31 16.63 -19.59
N ALA A 638 -9.96 15.54 -19.94
CA ALA A 638 -11.21 15.13 -19.31
C ALA A 638 -10.96 14.65 -17.87
N ILE A 639 -11.84 15.04 -16.93
CA ILE A 639 -11.67 14.76 -15.50
C ILE A 639 -12.90 14.05 -14.96
N TRP A 640 -12.67 12.98 -14.19
CA TRP A 640 -13.70 12.39 -13.32
C TRP A 640 -13.14 12.20 -11.90
N ALA A 641 -13.57 13.05 -10.98
CA ALA A 641 -13.22 12.97 -9.57
C ALA A 641 -14.29 12.17 -8.80
N ASN A 642 -13.85 11.30 -7.90
CA ASN A 642 -14.74 10.47 -7.10
C ASN A 642 -14.31 10.51 -5.63
N THR A 643 -15.25 10.76 -4.74
CA THR A 643 -15.03 10.77 -3.30
C THR A 643 -16.29 10.31 -2.56
N HIS A 644 -16.15 9.91 -1.31
CA HIS A 644 -17.27 9.72 -0.41
C HIS A 644 -17.56 11.03 0.34
N LYS A 645 -18.83 11.27 0.71
CA LYS A 645 -19.24 12.49 1.43
C LYS A 645 -18.51 12.69 2.76
N ASP A 646 -18.16 11.60 3.43
CA ASP A 646 -17.45 11.57 4.72
C ASP A 646 -15.93 11.38 4.58
N ASP A 647 -15.39 11.34 3.35
CA ASP A 647 -13.96 11.39 3.09
C ASP A 647 -13.44 12.83 3.24
N PHE A 648 -12.14 12.98 3.53
CA PHE A 648 -11.52 14.30 3.66
C PHE A 648 -11.62 15.16 2.39
N MET A 649 -11.75 14.54 1.21
CA MET A 649 -11.98 15.24 -0.06
C MET A 649 -13.45 15.56 -0.33
N GLY A 650 -14.39 14.98 0.41
CA GLY A 650 -15.83 15.10 0.16
C GLY A 650 -16.30 16.55 0.07
N THR A 651 -16.00 17.38 1.07
CA THR A 651 -16.35 18.81 1.06
C THR A 651 -15.55 19.59 0.02
N THR A 652 -14.26 19.30 -0.15
CA THR A 652 -13.36 19.99 -1.08
C THR A 652 -13.86 19.86 -2.52
N TRP A 653 -14.13 18.64 -2.97
CA TRP A 653 -14.57 18.43 -4.34
C TRP A 653 -16.04 18.79 -4.55
N THR A 654 -16.91 18.60 -3.55
CA THR A 654 -18.26 19.14 -3.62
C THR A 654 -18.23 20.65 -3.87
N THR A 655 -17.41 21.39 -3.17
CA THR A 655 -17.26 22.85 -3.34
C THR A 655 -16.64 23.19 -4.70
N TYR A 656 -15.57 22.49 -5.10
CA TYR A 656 -14.89 22.74 -6.37
C TYR A 656 -15.81 22.55 -7.57
N PHE A 657 -16.63 21.49 -7.59
CA PHE A 657 -17.53 21.15 -8.71
C PHE A 657 -18.91 21.78 -8.63
N SER A 658 -19.35 22.30 -7.47
CA SER A 658 -20.67 22.96 -7.35
C SER A 658 -20.60 24.47 -7.52
N THR A 659 -19.52 25.12 -7.03
CA THR A 659 -19.40 26.59 -7.00
C THR A 659 -17.99 27.10 -7.35
N GLY A 660 -17.02 26.20 -7.41
CA GLY A 660 -15.63 26.52 -7.69
C GLY A 660 -15.25 26.44 -9.17
N ALA A 661 -13.96 26.23 -9.44
CA ALA A 661 -13.42 26.19 -10.80
C ALA A 661 -14.01 25.05 -11.66
N GLY A 662 -14.35 23.93 -11.08
CA GLY A 662 -15.03 22.81 -11.77
C GLY A 662 -16.43 23.15 -12.27
N ALA A 663 -17.12 24.11 -11.62
CA ALA A 663 -18.44 24.59 -12.04
C ALA A 663 -18.37 25.80 -12.98
N SER A 664 -17.20 26.32 -13.27
CA SER A 664 -17.00 27.59 -14.02
C SER A 664 -17.38 27.51 -15.50
N GLY A 665 -17.55 26.29 -16.04
CA GLY A 665 -17.73 26.06 -17.48
C GLY A 665 -16.45 26.25 -18.29
N LEU A 666 -15.29 26.38 -17.67
CA LEU A 666 -13.99 26.45 -18.34
C LEU A 666 -13.52 25.09 -18.84
N TYR A 667 -13.81 24.01 -18.11
CA TYR A 667 -13.51 22.66 -18.57
C TYR A 667 -14.46 22.20 -19.67
N GLU A 668 -13.95 21.52 -20.65
CA GLU A 668 -14.76 20.85 -21.68
C GLU A 668 -15.48 19.63 -21.12
N ASN A 669 -14.81 18.82 -20.28
CA ASN A 669 -15.39 17.64 -19.68
C ASN A 669 -14.81 17.39 -18.26
N ALA A 670 -15.46 17.95 -17.25
CA ALA A 670 -15.09 17.73 -15.85
C ALA A 670 -16.29 17.25 -15.03
N ASN A 671 -16.13 16.08 -14.44
CA ASN A 671 -17.18 15.38 -13.69
C ASN A 671 -16.71 15.10 -12.26
N CYS A 672 -17.68 15.01 -11.34
CA CYS A 672 -17.44 14.56 -9.98
C CYS A 672 -18.61 13.73 -9.47
N THR A 673 -18.32 12.60 -8.85
CA THR A 673 -19.28 11.78 -8.11
C THR A 673 -18.95 11.84 -6.63
N VAL A 674 -19.93 12.25 -5.82
CA VAL A 674 -19.87 12.17 -4.37
C VAL A 674 -20.71 10.99 -3.90
N LEU A 675 -20.07 9.98 -3.36
CA LEU A 675 -20.75 8.76 -2.90
C LEU A 675 -21.35 8.97 -1.50
N ASP A 676 -22.47 8.31 -1.21
CA ASP A 676 -23.17 8.37 0.07
C ASP A 676 -23.11 7.05 0.84
N THR A 677 -22.93 5.95 0.14
CA THR A 677 -22.75 4.63 0.75
C THR A 677 -21.39 4.05 0.39
N ASN A 678 -20.89 3.17 1.25
CA ASN A 678 -19.60 2.52 1.08
C ASN A 678 -19.74 1.18 0.34
N GLN A 679 -20.80 0.97 -0.43
CA GLN A 679 -21.09 -0.29 -1.08
C GLN A 679 -20.68 -0.29 -2.55
N ALA A 680 -20.03 -1.35 -2.99
CA ALA A 680 -19.78 -1.67 -4.40
C ALA A 680 -20.81 -2.68 -4.89
N PHE A 681 -21.32 -2.56 -6.14
CA PHE A 681 -22.50 -3.30 -6.57
C PHE A 681 -22.29 -4.26 -7.74
N ASN A 682 -21.39 -4.01 -8.67
CA ASN A 682 -21.39 -4.69 -9.95
C ASN A 682 -20.23 -5.62 -10.25
N PHE A 683 -19.11 -5.42 -9.73
CA PHE A 683 -18.00 -6.33 -9.97
C PHE A 683 -17.89 -7.28 -8.80
N PRO A 684 -17.56 -8.58 -8.97
CA PRO A 684 -17.92 -9.57 -7.97
C PRO A 684 -17.85 -9.00 -6.57
N TYR A 685 -19.03 -8.66 -6.07
CA TYR A 685 -19.21 -7.86 -4.86
C TYR A 685 -20.25 -8.49 -3.95
N TYR A 686 -20.08 -8.34 -2.65
CA TYR A 686 -20.78 -9.12 -1.66
C TYR A 686 -21.20 -8.35 -0.42
N GLY A 687 -21.73 -7.13 -0.59
CA GLY A 687 -22.33 -6.39 0.51
C GLY A 687 -21.37 -5.90 1.57
N PHE A 688 -20.10 -5.67 1.21
CA PHE A 688 -19.09 -5.19 2.14
C PHE A 688 -19.18 -3.67 2.31
N ASP A 689 -19.25 -3.19 3.53
CA ASP A 689 -19.20 -1.77 3.84
C ASP A 689 -17.73 -1.31 3.86
N TRP A 690 -17.36 -0.58 2.81
CA TRP A 690 -16.05 0.05 2.70
C TRP A 690 -15.95 1.27 3.60
N THR A 691 -14.72 1.61 4.00
CA THR A 691 -14.51 2.89 4.66
C THR A 691 -14.78 4.04 3.68
N PRO A 692 -15.15 5.24 4.14
CA PRO A 692 -15.37 6.39 3.27
C PRO A 692 -14.19 6.71 2.35
N HIS A 693 -12.98 6.35 2.74
CA HIS A 693 -11.77 6.60 1.96
C HIS A 693 -11.54 5.59 0.82
N GLU A 694 -12.11 4.37 0.91
CA GLU A 694 -11.89 3.28 -0.06
C GLU A 694 -12.76 3.43 -1.32
N THR A 695 -12.68 4.57 -2.00
CA THR A 695 -13.53 4.88 -3.17
C THR A 695 -13.15 4.10 -4.43
N GLU A 696 -11.91 3.60 -4.53
CA GLU A 696 -11.47 2.93 -5.76
C GLU A 696 -12.25 1.64 -6.04
N ALA A 697 -12.45 0.80 -5.04
CA ALA A 697 -13.23 -0.42 -5.20
C ALA A 697 -14.67 -0.11 -5.65
N GLN A 698 -15.25 0.96 -5.10
CA GLN A 698 -16.60 1.39 -5.44
C GLN A 698 -16.70 1.88 -6.89
N VAL A 699 -15.72 2.66 -7.34
CA VAL A 699 -15.74 3.27 -8.69
C VAL A 699 -15.48 2.22 -9.77
N TYR A 700 -14.47 1.37 -9.59
CA TYR A 700 -14.15 0.35 -10.59
C TYR A 700 -15.14 -0.81 -10.60
N SER A 701 -15.88 -1.03 -9.51
CA SER A 701 -16.86 -2.11 -9.39
C SER A 701 -18.28 -1.71 -9.79
N ASN A 702 -18.57 -0.42 -9.99
CA ASN A 702 -19.92 0.08 -10.20
C ASN A 702 -20.12 0.71 -11.58
N LEU A 703 -21.36 0.74 -12.01
CA LEU A 703 -21.80 1.62 -13.11
C LEU A 703 -21.87 3.07 -12.60
N ILE A 704 -21.59 4.03 -13.47
CA ILE A 704 -21.60 5.46 -13.15
C ILE A 704 -22.95 5.94 -12.60
N GLY A 705 -24.05 5.39 -13.08
CA GLY A 705 -25.41 5.73 -12.66
C GLY A 705 -25.89 5.07 -11.37
N GLN A 706 -25.03 4.36 -10.63
CA GLN A 706 -25.43 3.67 -9.41
C GLN A 706 -26.05 4.60 -8.36
N SER A 707 -27.00 4.06 -7.60
CA SER A 707 -27.78 4.81 -6.62
C SER A 707 -27.02 5.29 -5.38
N ASN A 708 -25.80 4.79 -5.18
CA ASN A 708 -24.93 5.17 -4.07
C ASN A 708 -24.30 6.56 -4.19
N ALA A 709 -24.54 7.28 -5.27
CA ALA A 709 -24.08 8.65 -5.42
C ALA A 709 -25.04 9.63 -4.75
N LEU A 710 -24.52 10.41 -3.79
CA LEU A 710 -25.24 11.53 -3.17
C LEU A 710 -25.38 12.71 -4.15
N SER A 711 -24.32 13.02 -4.86
CA SER A 711 -24.26 14.13 -5.79
C SER A 711 -23.45 13.76 -7.04
N ARG A 712 -23.90 14.28 -8.17
CA ARG A 712 -23.24 14.16 -9.47
C ARG A 712 -23.08 15.54 -10.08
N PHE A 713 -21.85 15.88 -10.48
CA PHE A 713 -21.49 17.15 -11.09
C PHE A 713 -20.83 16.90 -12.44
N GLY A 714 -21.13 17.71 -13.44
CA GLY A 714 -20.55 17.63 -14.78
C GLY A 714 -21.46 16.98 -15.82
N PRO A 715 -21.09 17.04 -17.11
CA PRO A 715 -21.97 16.73 -18.22
C PRO A 715 -22.17 15.24 -18.52
N SER A 716 -21.22 14.38 -18.14
CA SER A 716 -21.18 13.00 -18.65
C SER A 716 -22.01 11.98 -17.86
N HIS A 717 -22.54 12.33 -16.69
CA HIS A 717 -23.22 11.37 -15.80
C HIS A 717 -24.46 10.72 -16.43
N GLU A 718 -25.21 11.44 -17.25
CA GLU A 718 -26.43 10.93 -17.86
C GLU A 718 -26.12 9.97 -19.02
N GLU A 719 -25.10 10.30 -19.80
CA GLU A 719 -24.67 9.53 -20.98
C GLU A 719 -24.02 8.19 -20.58
N TYR A 720 -23.32 8.18 -19.45
CA TYR A 720 -22.59 6.99 -18.99
C TYR A 720 -23.25 6.29 -17.80
N ALA A 721 -24.51 6.60 -17.49
CA ALA A 721 -25.21 6.09 -16.30
C ALA A 721 -25.25 4.56 -16.21
N ASP A 722 -25.32 3.87 -17.34
CA ASP A 722 -25.36 2.41 -17.48
C ASP A 722 -24.00 1.80 -17.86
N LYS A 723 -22.91 2.55 -17.73
CA LYS A 723 -21.56 2.18 -18.12
C LYS A 723 -20.62 2.25 -16.92
N ASN A 724 -19.47 1.57 -17.02
CA ASN A 724 -18.40 1.71 -16.03
C ASN A 724 -17.47 2.90 -16.36
N ILE A 725 -16.57 3.21 -15.46
CA ILE A 725 -15.65 4.36 -15.61
C ILE A 725 -14.68 4.19 -16.80
N PHE A 726 -14.35 2.96 -17.19
CA PHE A 726 -13.47 2.71 -18.34
C PHE A 726 -14.18 3.00 -19.65
N ASP A 727 -15.50 2.74 -19.77
CA ASP A 727 -16.27 3.12 -20.95
C ASP A 727 -16.18 4.63 -21.18
N TRP A 728 -16.36 5.43 -20.12
CA TRP A 728 -16.20 6.89 -20.24
C TRP A 728 -14.76 7.27 -20.57
N MET A 729 -13.78 6.67 -19.91
CA MET A 729 -12.38 7.03 -20.09
C MET A 729 -11.90 6.76 -21.51
N PHE A 730 -12.26 5.63 -22.10
CA PHE A 730 -11.81 5.23 -23.43
C PHE A 730 -12.50 5.97 -24.57
N ASP A 731 -13.63 6.63 -24.30
CA ASP A 731 -14.27 7.56 -25.22
C ASP A 731 -13.60 8.95 -25.22
N GLN A 732 -12.67 9.22 -24.30
CA GLN A 732 -11.93 10.48 -24.28
C GLN A 732 -10.70 10.39 -25.18
N SER A 733 -10.45 11.46 -25.92
CA SER A 733 -9.22 11.65 -26.67
C SER A 733 -8.82 13.13 -26.65
N ARG A 734 -7.55 13.38 -26.59
CA ARG A 734 -7.08 14.73 -26.91
C ARG A 734 -7.32 14.98 -28.40
N PRO A 735 -7.64 16.22 -28.79
CA PRO A 735 -7.55 16.58 -30.19
C PRO A 735 -6.17 16.17 -30.72
N ALA A 736 -6.13 15.47 -31.82
CA ALA A 736 -4.86 15.12 -32.44
C ALA A 736 -4.03 16.41 -32.55
N LEU A 737 -2.86 16.40 -31.95
CA LEU A 737 -1.93 17.49 -32.11
C LEU A 737 -1.62 17.57 -33.60
N GLU A 738 -1.94 18.69 -34.24
CA GLU A 738 -1.64 18.88 -35.65
C GLU A 738 -0.13 18.77 -35.87
N THR A 739 0.27 18.09 -36.91
CA THR A 739 1.69 18.04 -37.26
C THR A 739 2.18 19.48 -37.46
N ALA A 740 3.22 19.86 -36.77
CA ALA A 740 3.76 21.19 -36.73
C ALA A 740 5.24 21.21 -37.10
N VAL A 741 5.72 22.40 -37.47
CA VAL A 741 7.15 22.65 -37.61
C VAL A 741 7.56 23.68 -36.58
N SER A 742 8.50 23.31 -35.71
CA SER A 742 9.06 24.23 -34.71
C SER A 742 10.48 24.66 -35.04
N ILE A 743 10.88 25.81 -34.47
CA ILE A 743 12.23 26.34 -34.58
C ILE A 743 12.92 26.31 -33.21
N THR A 744 14.04 25.61 -33.13
CA THR A 744 14.87 25.49 -31.92
C THR A 744 16.18 26.26 -32.06
N GLY A 745 16.98 26.32 -31.01
CA GLY A 745 18.29 27.00 -30.98
C GLY A 745 18.30 28.23 -30.06
N ASP A 746 19.42 28.94 -30.02
CA ASP A 746 19.62 30.08 -29.11
C ASP A 746 18.62 31.21 -29.38
N SER A 747 18.11 31.81 -28.32
CA SER A 747 17.25 32.99 -28.38
C SER A 747 18.04 34.32 -28.35
N SER A 748 19.36 34.25 -28.14
CA SER A 748 20.24 35.40 -28.09
C SER A 748 21.57 35.10 -28.81
N VAL A 749 22.00 35.98 -29.65
CA VAL A 749 23.25 35.85 -30.44
C VAL A 749 24.10 37.11 -30.35
N GLN A 750 25.41 36.97 -30.54
CA GLN A 750 26.33 38.11 -30.52
C GLN A 750 26.38 38.81 -31.91
N PRO A 751 26.65 40.11 -31.95
CA PRO A 751 26.92 40.83 -33.20
C PRO A 751 28.00 40.11 -34.03
N GLU A 752 27.80 40.07 -35.36
CA GLU A 752 28.71 39.46 -36.36
C GLU A 752 28.96 37.93 -36.17
N SER A 753 28.34 37.29 -35.16
CA SER A 753 28.45 35.84 -34.97
C SER A 753 27.66 35.06 -36.02
N THR A 754 28.07 33.79 -36.19
CA THR A 754 27.29 32.80 -36.92
C THR A 754 26.51 31.95 -35.88
N PHE A 755 25.26 31.66 -36.16
CA PHE A 755 24.40 30.81 -35.33
C PHE A 755 23.56 29.88 -36.19
N THR A 756 23.03 28.85 -35.59
CA THR A 756 22.20 27.84 -36.25
C THR A 756 20.87 27.73 -35.54
N VAL A 757 19.79 27.64 -36.29
CA VAL A 757 18.48 27.25 -35.79
C VAL A 757 18.16 25.85 -36.29
N GLY A 758 17.70 25.00 -35.40
CA GLY A 758 17.15 23.70 -35.74
C GLY A 758 15.69 23.83 -36.16
N ILE A 759 15.29 23.08 -37.15
CA ILE A 759 13.90 22.94 -37.59
C ILE A 759 13.47 21.52 -37.24
N ASN A 760 12.46 21.39 -36.42
CA ASN A 760 11.90 20.11 -35.99
C ASN A 760 10.52 19.88 -36.60
N LEU A 761 10.22 18.64 -36.89
CA LEU A 761 8.84 18.19 -37.13
C LEU A 761 8.26 17.69 -35.81
N ASP A 762 7.15 18.27 -35.41
CA ASP A 762 6.46 17.94 -34.17
C ASP A 762 5.14 17.22 -34.45
N ASN A 763 4.79 16.28 -33.58
CA ASN A 763 3.54 15.51 -33.62
C ASN A 763 3.32 14.75 -34.95
N VAL A 764 4.35 14.11 -35.44
CA VAL A 764 4.32 13.36 -36.70
C VAL A 764 3.81 11.94 -36.45
N THR A 765 2.57 11.69 -36.81
CA THR A 765 1.89 10.40 -36.65
C THR A 765 1.97 9.50 -37.91
N GLN A 766 2.37 10.05 -39.04
CA GLN A 766 2.60 9.32 -40.30
C GLN A 766 3.97 9.65 -40.84
N ALA A 767 4.72 8.66 -41.24
CA ALA A 767 6.11 8.87 -41.70
C ALA A 767 6.22 9.91 -42.82
N VAL A 768 7.02 10.93 -42.57
CA VAL A 768 7.30 12.04 -43.49
C VAL A 768 8.61 11.76 -44.25
N TYR A 769 8.55 11.66 -45.57
CA TYR A 769 9.69 11.36 -46.41
C TYR A 769 10.22 12.56 -47.21
N ALA A 770 9.47 13.66 -47.29
CA ALA A 770 9.87 14.88 -47.99
C ALA A 770 9.31 16.10 -47.28
N GLN A 771 10.07 17.19 -47.32
CA GLN A 771 9.68 18.47 -46.75
C GLN A 771 9.89 19.60 -47.77
N ASP A 772 8.89 20.50 -47.95
CA ASP A 772 8.96 21.75 -48.65
C ASP A 772 8.69 22.89 -47.70
N ILE A 773 9.74 23.43 -47.11
CA ILE A 773 9.70 24.44 -46.06
C ILE A 773 10.11 25.79 -46.60
N THR A 774 9.28 26.83 -46.35
CA THR A 774 9.65 28.23 -46.62
C THR A 774 9.98 28.89 -45.29
N LEU A 775 11.25 29.26 -45.14
CA LEU A 775 11.79 29.98 -44.01
C LEU A 775 11.90 31.47 -44.35
N THR A 776 11.39 32.33 -43.50
CA THR A 776 11.57 33.79 -43.58
C THR A 776 12.39 34.30 -42.40
N TYR A 777 13.19 35.31 -42.63
CA TYR A 777 14.03 35.89 -41.59
C TYR A 777 14.19 37.40 -41.80
N ASP A 778 14.50 38.14 -40.76
CA ASP A 778 14.78 39.57 -40.86
C ASP A 778 16.12 39.82 -41.60
N ALA A 779 16.02 40.08 -42.89
CA ALA A 779 17.19 40.31 -43.75
C ALA A 779 17.92 41.63 -43.44
N SER A 780 17.36 42.49 -42.61
CA SER A 780 18.11 43.66 -42.12
C SER A 780 19.13 43.30 -41.04
N LEU A 781 18.86 42.23 -40.30
CA LEU A 781 19.65 41.78 -39.15
C LEU A 781 20.50 40.56 -39.47
N PHE A 782 19.96 39.63 -40.26
CA PHE A 782 20.56 38.32 -40.49
C PHE A 782 20.90 38.13 -41.99
N GLU A 783 21.92 37.33 -42.23
CA GLU A 783 22.30 36.80 -43.53
C GLU A 783 22.22 35.29 -43.49
N TYR A 784 21.42 34.69 -44.36
CA TYR A 784 21.34 33.25 -44.52
C TYR A 784 22.62 32.67 -45.12
N ILE A 785 23.13 31.54 -44.55
CA ILE A 785 24.35 30.90 -45.05
C ILE A 785 24.00 29.62 -45.81
N LYS A 786 23.36 28.67 -45.14
CA LYS A 786 23.02 27.33 -45.69
C LYS A 786 22.05 26.61 -44.80
N THR A 787 21.46 25.53 -45.31
CA THR A 787 20.74 24.52 -44.55
C THR A 787 21.38 23.16 -44.76
N GLU A 788 21.50 22.40 -43.71
CA GLU A 788 21.99 21.01 -43.70
C GLU A 788 20.96 20.10 -43.01
N GLY A 789 20.97 18.79 -43.33
CA GLY A 789 20.18 17.79 -42.59
C GLY A 789 20.61 17.74 -41.13
N ALA A 790 19.69 17.52 -40.22
CA ALA A 790 19.97 17.35 -38.79
C ALA A 790 20.64 16.00 -38.46
N ASN A 791 20.52 15.02 -39.37
CA ASN A 791 21.17 13.72 -39.31
C ASN A 791 21.45 13.17 -40.70
N ASP A 792 22.14 12.04 -40.78
CA ASP A 792 22.60 11.43 -42.04
C ASP A 792 21.47 10.92 -42.95
N ASN A 793 20.26 10.74 -42.46
CA ASN A 793 19.09 10.32 -43.23
C ASN A 793 18.43 11.49 -43.97
N VAL A 794 18.63 12.71 -43.50
CA VAL A 794 18.02 13.92 -44.07
C VAL A 794 18.96 14.56 -45.13
N MET A 795 18.51 14.54 -46.36
CA MET A 795 19.26 15.18 -47.46
C MET A 795 18.56 16.44 -47.94
N VAL A 796 19.25 17.57 -47.86
CA VAL A 796 18.79 18.83 -48.46
C VAL A 796 19.02 18.79 -49.97
N ILE A 797 17.93 18.80 -50.73
CA ILE A 797 17.97 18.77 -52.21
C ILE A 797 18.26 20.19 -52.76
N THR A 798 17.65 21.18 -52.11
CA THR A 798 17.90 22.59 -52.46
C THR A 798 17.50 23.49 -51.28
N ASP A 799 18.24 24.57 -51.09
CA ASP A 799 18.01 25.66 -50.16
C ASP A 799 18.20 27.00 -50.87
N SER A 800 17.26 27.37 -51.68
CA SER A 800 17.38 28.56 -52.54
C SER A 800 16.73 29.81 -51.93
N SER A 801 17.45 30.92 -51.92
CA SER A 801 16.89 32.25 -51.59
C SER A 801 16.00 32.71 -52.73
N THR A 802 14.72 32.86 -52.47
CA THR A 802 13.74 33.30 -53.48
C THR A 802 13.54 34.81 -53.49
N ALA A 803 13.88 35.48 -52.39
CA ALA A 803 13.87 36.91 -52.16
C ALA A 803 14.74 37.26 -50.96
N PRO A 804 15.21 38.49 -50.78
CA PRO A 804 15.86 38.90 -49.54
C PRO A 804 14.98 38.60 -48.35
N GLY A 805 15.51 37.81 -47.37
CA GLY A 805 14.76 37.39 -46.18
C GLY A 805 13.87 36.17 -46.38
N THR A 806 13.95 35.44 -47.48
CA THR A 806 13.15 34.25 -47.74
C THR A 806 13.97 33.13 -48.36
N VAL A 807 13.95 31.96 -47.79
CA VAL A 807 14.61 30.74 -48.29
C VAL A 807 13.57 29.63 -48.39
N ARG A 808 13.54 28.98 -49.57
CA ARG A 808 12.78 27.73 -49.71
C ARG A 808 13.73 26.56 -49.64
N ILE A 809 13.41 25.62 -48.77
CA ILE A 809 14.19 24.43 -48.49
C ILE A 809 13.37 23.21 -48.91
N ILE A 810 13.94 22.39 -49.78
CA ILE A 810 13.38 21.10 -50.13
C ILE A 810 14.35 20.04 -49.64
N SER A 811 13.86 19.12 -48.84
CA SER A 811 14.62 18.01 -48.27
C SER A 811 13.86 16.69 -48.36
N VAL A 812 14.60 15.60 -48.23
CA VAL A 812 14.05 14.25 -48.15
C VAL A 812 14.67 13.54 -46.95
N ASP A 813 13.91 12.68 -46.30
CA ASP A 813 14.36 11.75 -45.26
C ASP A 813 14.21 10.32 -45.77
N ILE A 814 15.32 9.57 -45.86
CA ILE A 814 15.31 8.23 -46.41
C ILE A 814 14.65 7.22 -45.42
N GLY A 815 14.69 7.49 -44.14
CA GLY A 815 14.11 6.63 -43.08
C GLY A 815 12.63 6.93 -42.84
N GLY A 816 12.15 8.08 -43.24
CA GLY A 816 10.85 8.59 -42.84
C GLY A 816 10.87 9.13 -41.38
N VAL A 817 10.46 10.38 -41.22
CA VAL A 817 10.39 11.04 -39.90
C VAL A 817 9.06 10.71 -39.23
N MET A 818 9.11 10.25 -37.99
CA MET A 818 7.98 10.07 -37.09
C MET A 818 8.36 10.54 -35.68
N GLY A 819 7.38 10.84 -34.84
CA GLY A 819 7.60 11.09 -33.40
C GLY A 819 7.04 12.41 -32.90
N VAL A 820 7.24 12.67 -31.62
CA VAL A 820 6.68 13.83 -30.91
C VAL A 820 7.41 15.11 -31.27
N SER A 821 8.72 15.08 -31.41
CA SER A 821 9.54 16.21 -31.90
C SER A 821 10.87 15.69 -32.43
N THR A 822 11.04 15.75 -33.74
CA THR A 822 12.21 15.18 -34.42
C THR A 822 12.94 16.27 -35.19
N PRO A 823 14.23 16.51 -34.90
CA PRO A 823 15.06 17.45 -35.66
C PRO A 823 15.27 16.95 -37.10
N VAL A 824 14.95 17.79 -38.07
CA VAL A 824 15.12 17.46 -39.50
C VAL A 824 16.13 18.34 -40.21
N LEU A 825 16.22 19.62 -39.89
CA LEU A 825 17.09 20.54 -40.59
C LEU A 825 17.82 21.50 -39.61
N ASN A 826 19.01 21.92 -40.02
CA ASN A 826 19.82 22.92 -39.35
C ASN A 826 20.08 24.07 -40.33
N ALA A 827 19.47 25.24 -40.10
CA ALA A 827 19.66 26.43 -40.90
C ALA A 827 20.63 27.40 -40.21
N SER A 828 21.71 27.75 -40.91
CA SER A 828 22.78 28.60 -40.41
C SER A 828 22.65 30.04 -40.92
N PHE A 829 22.86 30.98 -40.03
CA PHE A 829 22.75 32.41 -40.25
C PHE A 829 23.98 33.13 -39.70
N LYS A 830 24.25 34.31 -40.24
CA LYS A 830 25.23 35.27 -39.72
C LYS A 830 24.54 36.56 -39.33
N VAL A 831 24.86 37.08 -38.16
CA VAL A 831 24.45 38.44 -37.78
C VAL A 831 25.23 39.46 -38.59
N LYS A 832 24.52 40.39 -39.22
CA LYS A 832 25.17 41.44 -40.06
C LYS A 832 25.97 42.41 -39.19
N SER A 833 26.97 43.01 -39.83
CA SER A 833 27.82 44.03 -39.19
C SER A 833 27.00 45.23 -38.76
N GLY A 834 27.32 45.83 -37.65
CA GLY A 834 26.68 47.05 -37.14
C GLY A 834 25.27 46.79 -36.49
N VAL A 835 24.83 45.53 -36.38
CA VAL A 835 23.58 45.16 -35.71
C VAL A 835 23.89 44.82 -34.27
N SER A 836 23.21 45.51 -33.33
CA SER A 836 23.31 45.24 -31.88
C SER A 836 22.06 45.75 -31.15
N ASN A 837 21.80 45.22 -29.97
CA ASN A 837 20.68 45.61 -29.09
C ASN A 837 19.29 45.65 -29.77
N THR A 838 19.03 44.69 -30.61
CA THR A 838 17.77 44.53 -31.34
C THR A 838 17.36 43.09 -31.40
N SER A 839 16.17 42.83 -31.88
CA SER A 839 15.71 41.47 -32.12
C SER A 839 15.02 41.34 -33.48
N GLY A 840 15.14 40.18 -34.09
CA GLY A 840 14.49 39.86 -35.36
C GLY A 840 13.90 38.46 -35.29
N ASN A 841 12.95 38.17 -36.16
CA ASN A 841 12.29 36.87 -36.21
C ASN A 841 12.89 35.99 -37.31
N ILE A 842 12.99 34.70 -37.02
CA ILE A 842 13.10 33.65 -38.02
C ILE A 842 11.80 32.88 -37.95
N ALA A 843 11.12 32.68 -39.08
CA ALA A 843 9.81 32.01 -39.08
C ALA A 843 9.72 31.01 -40.24
N VAL A 844 9.15 29.86 -39.96
CA VAL A 844 8.60 28.99 -41.01
C VAL A 844 7.23 29.55 -41.37
N THR A 845 7.05 29.88 -42.65
CA THR A 845 5.81 30.48 -43.15
C THR A 845 5.01 29.54 -44.05
N LYS A 846 5.61 28.43 -44.44
CA LYS A 846 4.99 27.33 -45.16
C LYS A 846 5.76 26.07 -44.86
N ALA A 847 5.07 25.00 -44.60
CA ALA A 847 5.63 23.64 -44.47
C ALA A 847 4.67 22.63 -45.09
N GLN A 848 5.08 22.05 -46.21
CA GLN A 848 4.37 20.94 -46.85
C GLN A 848 5.20 19.68 -46.69
N LEU A 849 4.57 18.64 -46.17
CA LEU A 849 5.20 17.39 -45.84
C LEU A 849 4.67 16.27 -46.74
N GLY A 850 5.55 15.59 -47.44
CA GLY A 850 5.22 14.38 -48.22
C GLY A 850 5.18 13.16 -47.34
N ILE A 851 4.00 12.54 -47.23
CA ILE A 851 3.74 11.40 -46.36
C ILE A 851 3.38 10.15 -47.18
N GLY A 852 3.74 8.99 -46.66
CA GLY A 852 3.36 7.69 -47.19
C GLY A 852 3.87 7.38 -48.60
N ALA A 853 3.62 6.16 -49.06
CA ALA A 853 4.04 5.70 -50.39
C ALA A 853 3.14 6.17 -51.54
N ASP A 854 1.99 6.74 -51.20
CA ASP A 854 1.00 7.25 -52.15
C ASP A 854 1.28 8.72 -52.62
N GLY A 855 2.28 9.37 -51.96
CA GLY A 855 2.64 10.76 -52.29
C GLY A 855 1.65 11.79 -51.73
N SER A 856 0.88 11.45 -50.72
CA SER A 856 -0.01 12.39 -50.03
C SER A 856 0.80 13.56 -49.45
N VAL A 857 0.18 14.74 -49.38
CA VAL A 857 0.83 15.97 -48.86
C VAL A 857 0.01 16.49 -47.68
N LEU A 858 0.71 16.80 -46.58
CA LEU A 858 0.17 17.39 -45.37
C LEU A 858 0.73 18.81 -45.22
N ASP A 859 -0.13 19.80 -44.97
CA ASP A 859 0.30 21.13 -44.56
C ASP A 859 0.46 21.18 -43.04
N ALA A 860 1.68 21.42 -42.56
CA ALA A 860 1.99 21.46 -41.15
C ALA A 860 1.75 22.87 -40.55
N VAL A 861 1.40 22.93 -39.29
CA VAL A 861 1.33 24.17 -38.50
C VAL A 861 2.74 24.76 -38.42
N VAL A 862 2.88 26.06 -38.62
CA VAL A 862 4.18 26.71 -38.69
C VAL A 862 4.44 27.59 -37.46
N SER A 863 5.71 27.79 -37.12
CA SER A 863 6.13 28.59 -35.98
C SER A 863 7.17 29.63 -36.30
N SER A 864 7.41 30.51 -35.36
CA SER A 864 8.46 31.52 -35.41
C SER A 864 9.27 31.61 -34.12
N LYS A 865 10.51 32.06 -34.25
CA LYS A 865 11.41 32.27 -33.12
C LYS A 865 12.00 33.67 -33.19
N SER A 866 11.90 34.42 -32.11
CA SER A 866 12.59 35.70 -31.98
C SER A 866 14.03 35.47 -31.52
N ILE A 867 14.96 36.10 -32.22
CA ILE A 867 16.40 36.06 -31.93
C ILE A 867 16.85 37.47 -31.53
N SER A 868 17.34 37.63 -30.34
CA SER A 868 17.92 38.85 -29.84
C SER A 868 19.39 39.00 -30.28
N VAL A 869 19.80 40.16 -30.72
CA VAL A 869 21.20 40.47 -31.10
C VAL A 869 21.78 41.45 -30.08
N GLY A 870 22.92 41.11 -29.52
CA GLY A 870 23.56 41.88 -28.45
C GLY A 870 23.08 41.43 -27.05
N ALA A 871 23.75 41.92 -26.03
CA ALA A 871 23.44 41.52 -24.68
C ALA A 871 21.99 41.87 -24.33
N VAL A 872 21.12 40.85 -24.34
CA VAL A 872 19.84 40.96 -23.63
C VAL A 872 20.17 40.98 -22.15
N SER A 873 19.67 41.96 -21.45
CA SER A 873 19.73 41.87 -19.98
C SER A 873 18.89 40.70 -19.58
N ALA A 874 19.53 39.67 -19.05
CA ALA A 874 18.84 38.52 -18.53
C ALA A 874 17.79 38.96 -17.50
N ASP A 875 16.64 38.28 -17.47
CA ASP A 875 15.68 38.51 -16.41
C ASP A 875 16.28 38.00 -15.10
N LYS A 876 16.60 38.92 -14.23
CA LYS A 876 17.25 38.66 -12.94
C LYS A 876 16.27 38.65 -11.75
N ALA A 877 14.96 38.73 -12.00
CA ALA A 877 13.97 38.82 -10.94
C ALA A 877 14.00 37.57 -10.02
N ALA A 878 14.09 36.39 -10.63
CA ALA A 878 14.20 35.14 -9.89
C ALA A 878 15.49 35.06 -9.07
N LEU A 879 16.63 35.51 -9.62
CA LEU A 879 17.91 35.55 -8.91
C LEU A 879 17.87 36.54 -7.74
N SER A 880 17.30 37.72 -7.94
CA SER A 880 17.11 38.70 -6.87
C SER A 880 16.24 38.16 -5.74
N ALA A 881 15.16 37.46 -6.08
CA ALA A 881 14.29 36.81 -5.09
C ALA A 881 15.02 35.70 -4.30
N ALA A 882 15.78 34.86 -5.00
CA ALA A 882 16.57 33.79 -4.38
C ALA A 882 17.64 34.34 -3.43
N ILE A 883 18.33 35.43 -3.81
CA ILE A 883 19.28 36.10 -2.94
C ILE A 883 18.59 36.62 -1.67
N THR A 884 17.42 37.25 -1.80
CA THR A 884 16.68 37.77 -0.66
C THR A 884 16.30 36.64 0.32
N VAL A 885 15.88 35.50 -0.20
CA VAL A 885 15.57 34.30 0.61
C VAL A 885 16.83 33.78 1.31
N ALA A 886 17.94 33.67 0.58
CA ALA A 886 19.21 33.14 1.13
C ALA A 886 19.79 34.10 2.20
N GLU A 887 19.69 35.42 2.02
CA GLU A 887 20.06 36.42 3.02
C GLU A 887 19.19 36.30 4.28
N GLY A 888 17.88 36.11 4.12
CA GLY A 888 16.96 35.88 5.25
C GLY A 888 17.30 34.61 6.04
N VAL A 889 17.70 33.53 5.36
CA VAL A 889 18.19 32.31 6.01
C VAL A 889 19.50 32.56 6.73
N TYR A 890 20.44 33.25 6.08
CA TYR A 890 21.72 33.61 6.66
C TYR A 890 21.56 34.47 7.94
N ASP A 891 20.71 35.49 7.89
CA ASP A 891 20.51 36.43 9.00
C ASP A 891 19.82 35.77 10.19
N ALA A 892 18.89 34.86 9.96
CA ALA A 892 18.17 34.14 10.98
C ALA A 892 18.99 33.01 11.65
N ALA A 893 20.12 32.63 11.05
CA ALA A 893 20.92 31.51 11.51
C ALA A 893 21.97 31.92 12.53
N GLU A 894 22.12 31.12 13.57
CA GLU A 894 23.23 31.20 14.54
C GLU A 894 24.17 30.01 14.34
N GLU A 895 25.48 30.29 14.31
CA GLU A 895 26.50 29.25 14.33
C GLU A 895 26.89 28.89 15.75
N GLY A 896 27.11 27.64 16.00
CA GLY A 896 27.50 27.14 17.30
C GLY A 896 27.57 25.62 17.30
N ASP A 897 27.54 25.07 18.48
CA ASP A 897 27.62 23.65 18.79
C ASP A 897 26.31 23.12 19.41
N LYS A 898 25.25 23.93 19.50
CA LYS A 898 23.99 23.58 20.14
C LYS A 898 22.92 23.13 19.16
N ALA A 899 21.99 22.33 19.67
CA ALA A 899 20.80 21.95 18.91
C ALA A 899 20.06 23.18 18.37
N GLY A 900 19.69 23.12 17.11
CA GLY A 900 19.03 24.23 16.43
C GLY A 900 19.97 25.27 15.83
N GLN A 901 21.25 25.24 16.17
CA GLN A 901 22.31 26.06 15.55
C GLN A 901 22.89 25.36 14.30
N TYR A 902 23.79 26.03 13.65
CA TYR A 902 24.48 25.53 12.47
C TYR A 902 25.99 25.37 12.78
N PRO A 903 26.69 24.39 12.21
CA PRO A 903 28.12 24.21 12.45
C PRO A 903 28.92 25.48 12.15
N VAL A 904 29.94 25.75 12.97
CA VAL A 904 30.83 26.93 12.77
C VAL A 904 31.49 26.85 11.40
N GLY A 905 31.37 27.92 10.61
CA GLY A 905 31.88 28.05 9.25
C GLY A 905 30.81 27.79 8.18
N SER A 906 29.64 27.24 8.52
CA SER A 906 28.55 27.00 7.57
C SER A 906 27.97 28.31 6.99
N LYS A 907 27.83 29.34 7.82
CA LYS A 907 27.43 30.69 7.35
C LYS A 907 28.41 31.27 6.31
N ALA A 908 29.70 31.02 6.49
CA ALA A 908 30.71 31.51 5.53
C ALA A 908 30.54 30.85 4.14
N ILE A 909 30.15 29.57 4.11
CA ILE A 909 29.88 28.83 2.88
C ILE A 909 28.62 29.40 2.21
N LEU A 910 27.55 29.61 2.96
CA LEU A 910 26.31 30.19 2.42
C LEU A 910 26.56 31.63 1.94
N MET A 911 27.31 32.44 2.69
CA MET A 911 27.65 33.80 2.27
C MET A 911 28.47 33.84 0.95
N ALA A 912 29.40 32.90 0.78
CA ALA A 912 30.15 32.77 -0.46
C ALA A 912 29.23 32.47 -1.66
N ALA A 913 28.19 31.63 -1.48
CA ALA A 913 27.20 31.35 -2.50
C ALA A 913 26.33 32.60 -2.79
N ILE A 914 25.92 33.33 -1.77
CA ILE A 914 25.18 34.60 -1.88
C ILE A 914 26.01 35.63 -2.64
N ASP A 915 27.29 35.76 -2.31
CA ASP A 915 28.20 36.74 -3.00
C ASP A 915 28.42 36.34 -4.46
N ALA A 916 28.54 35.05 -4.76
CA ALA A 916 28.64 34.56 -6.13
C ALA A 916 27.36 34.88 -6.93
N ALA A 917 26.19 34.65 -6.32
CA ALA A 917 24.90 34.97 -6.91
C ALA A 917 24.74 36.49 -7.15
N LYS A 918 25.16 37.33 -6.18
CA LYS A 918 25.19 38.80 -6.34
C LYS A 918 26.14 39.25 -7.44
N ALA A 919 27.27 38.58 -7.62
CA ALA A 919 28.17 38.91 -8.75
C ALA A 919 27.48 38.71 -10.08
N VAL A 920 26.71 37.60 -10.27
CA VAL A 920 25.91 37.35 -11.48
C VAL A 920 24.76 38.37 -11.60
N LEU A 921 24.09 38.71 -10.48
CA LEU A 921 23.03 39.71 -10.46
C LEU A 921 23.54 41.07 -10.97
N ASN A 922 24.76 41.45 -10.59
CA ASN A 922 25.38 42.75 -10.94
C ASN A 922 26.11 42.74 -12.28
N ASP A 923 26.36 41.57 -12.86
CA ASP A 923 27.00 41.47 -14.16
C ASP A 923 26.00 41.88 -15.29
N VAL A 924 26.18 43.02 -15.89
CA VAL A 924 25.31 43.52 -16.97
C VAL A 924 25.33 42.65 -18.22
N ASN A 925 26.32 41.79 -18.36
CA ASN A 925 26.46 40.86 -19.48
C ASN A 925 26.07 39.43 -19.17
N ALA A 926 25.56 39.16 -17.97
CA ALA A 926 25.15 37.81 -17.59
C ALA A 926 24.08 37.31 -18.57
N THR A 927 24.28 36.12 -19.10
CA THR A 927 23.29 35.40 -19.91
C THR A 927 22.18 34.85 -19.04
N GLN A 928 21.01 34.54 -19.61
CA GLN A 928 19.93 33.90 -18.89
C GLN A 928 20.39 32.57 -18.26
N ALA A 929 21.11 31.75 -19.00
CA ALA A 929 21.65 30.48 -18.49
C ALA A 929 22.58 30.65 -17.26
N GLN A 930 23.37 31.75 -17.25
CA GLN A 930 24.21 32.05 -16.07
C GLN A 930 23.35 32.50 -14.88
N VAL A 931 22.28 33.26 -15.15
CA VAL A 931 21.33 33.68 -14.11
C VAL A 931 20.57 32.48 -13.56
N ASP A 932 20.07 31.60 -14.42
CA ASP A 932 19.34 30.38 -14.01
C ASP A 932 20.25 29.45 -13.23
N SER A 933 21.49 29.23 -13.71
CA SER A 933 22.49 28.44 -12.98
C SER A 933 22.86 29.03 -11.61
N ALA A 934 22.90 30.37 -11.50
CA ALA A 934 23.14 31.03 -10.24
C ALA A 934 21.99 30.85 -9.25
N VAL A 935 20.72 30.85 -9.72
CA VAL A 935 19.55 30.55 -8.92
C VAL A 935 19.63 29.12 -8.39
N GLU A 936 19.88 28.15 -9.26
CA GLU A 936 19.97 26.74 -8.89
C GLU A 936 21.09 26.50 -7.88
N THR A 937 22.28 27.06 -8.14
CA THR A 937 23.45 26.94 -7.25
C THR A 937 23.16 27.55 -5.89
N LEU A 938 22.53 28.72 -5.82
CA LEU A 938 22.22 29.39 -4.57
C LEU A 938 21.15 28.61 -3.77
N ASN A 939 20.09 28.14 -4.44
CA ASN A 939 19.09 27.32 -3.80
C ASN A 939 19.69 26.03 -3.23
N GLY A 940 20.55 25.34 -3.99
CA GLY A 940 21.27 24.18 -3.52
C GLY A 940 22.18 24.48 -2.30
N ALA A 941 22.79 25.66 -2.24
CA ALA A 941 23.57 26.08 -1.08
C ALA A 941 22.67 26.36 0.15
N VAL A 942 21.51 26.96 -0.04
CA VAL A 942 20.50 27.19 1.01
C VAL A 942 20.00 25.86 1.57
N ASP A 943 19.69 24.89 0.68
CA ASP A 943 19.23 23.56 1.08
C ASP A 943 20.30 22.80 1.86
N ALA A 944 21.54 22.83 1.37
CA ALA A 944 22.68 22.22 2.07
C ALA A 944 22.93 22.87 3.44
N PHE A 945 22.79 24.19 3.51
CA PHE A 945 22.92 24.94 4.76
C PHE A 945 21.82 24.53 5.74
N ASN A 946 20.58 24.53 5.33
CA ASN A 946 19.44 24.13 6.16
C ASN A 946 19.55 22.67 6.64
N ALA A 947 20.04 21.77 5.78
CA ALA A 947 20.29 20.38 6.13
C ALA A 947 21.43 20.19 7.14
N SER A 948 22.33 21.18 7.25
CA SER A 948 23.44 21.13 8.20
C SER A 948 23.07 21.51 9.62
N LYS A 949 21.81 21.91 9.86
CA LYS A 949 21.32 22.32 11.17
C LYS A 949 21.49 21.21 12.20
N LEU A 950 22.13 21.52 13.29
CA LEU A 950 22.45 20.57 14.34
C LEU A 950 21.16 20.10 15.04
N VAL A 951 21.02 18.80 15.10
CA VAL A 951 19.95 18.12 15.83
C VAL A 951 20.64 17.13 16.75
N PHE A 952 20.48 17.29 18.04
CA PHE A 952 21.06 16.39 19.02
C PHE A 952 19.97 15.55 19.66
N ASP A 953 20.34 14.34 20.05
CA ASP A 953 19.45 13.42 20.69
C ASP A 953 19.15 13.86 22.14
N ILE A 954 17.97 13.49 22.63
CA ILE A 954 17.61 13.70 24.04
C ILE A 954 18.62 12.92 24.91
N GLY A 955 19.28 13.65 25.79
CA GLY A 955 20.34 13.14 26.64
C GLY A 955 21.74 13.62 26.27
N ASP A 956 21.95 14.25 25.12
CA ASP A 956 23.15 15.01 24.77
C ASP A 956 23.05 16.40 25.40
N ASN A 957 23.37 16.49 26.69
CA ASN A 957 23.14 17.69 27.50
C ASN A 957 24.26 18.75 27.35
N ASN A 958 25.39 18.36 26.80
CA ASN A 958 26.47 19.28 26.48
C ASN A 958 26.47 19.69 25.00
N GLU A 959 25.53 19.11 24.23
CA GLU A 959 25.30 19.40 22.81
C GLU A 959 26.58 19.21 21.95
N ASN A 960 27.42 18.20 22.29
CA ASN A 960 28.64 17.91 21.55
C ASN A 960 28.46 16.91 20.39
N GLY A 961 27.24 16.39 20.20
CA GLY A 961 26.85 15.49 19.13
C GLY A 961 26.98 14.00 19.48
N GLY A 962 27.15 13.68 20.76
CA GLY A 962 27.14 12.32 21.25
C GLY A 962 26.74 12.24 22.70
N ILE A 963 26.00 11.20 23.07
CA ILE A 963 25.61 10.98 24.47
C ILE A 963 26.77 10.21 25.15
N ASP A 964 27.51 10.90 26.05
CA ASP A 964 28.69 10.37 26.71
C ASP A 964 28.75 10.64 28.22
N ILE A 965 29.88 10.33 28.84
CA ILE A 965 30.06 10.54 30.28
C ILE A 965 29.98 12.03 30.66
N GLY A 966 30.19 12.96 29.73
CA GLY A 966 30.06 14.39 29.95
C GLY A 966 28.62 14.78 30.22
N ASP A 967 27.69 14.19 29.49
CA ASP A 967 26.25 14.43 29.65
C ASP A 967 25.74 13.89 30.98
N LEU A 968 26.20 12.68 31.33
CA LEU A 968 25.85 12.08 32.61
C LEU A 968 26.40 12.94 33.78
N ALA A 969 27.58 13.57 33.60
CA ALA A 969 28.14 14.47 34.61
C ALA A 969 27.32 15.75 34.77
N ILE A 970 26.71 16.27 33.69
CA ILE A 970 25.83 17.45 33.77
C ILE A 970 24.58 17.12 34.58
N ILE A 971 23.93 15.98 34.31
CA ILE A 971 22.78 15.54 35.09
C ILE A 971 23.15 15.35 36.56
N ALA A 972 24.25 14.70 36.81
CA ALA A 972 24.76 14.50 38.18
C ALA A 972 25.05 15.83 38.87
N TYR A 973 25.54 16.85 38.16
CA TYR A 973 25.84 18.18 38.72
C TYR A 973 24.57 18.91 39.18
N TYR A 974 23.49 18.75 38.40
CA TYR A 974 22.18 19.36 38.70
C TYR A 974 21.26 18.41 39.47
N TYR A 975 21.73 17.28 39.94
CA TYR A 975 20.91 16.31 40.67
C TYR A 975 20.21 16.90 41.87
N GLY A 976 18.91 16.67 41.97
CA GLY A 976 18.08 17.22 43.05
C GLY A 976 17.49 18.61 42.74
N CYS A 977 17.87 19.25 41.63
CA CYS A 977 17.20 20.45 41.14
C CYS A 977 15.78 20.13 40.67
N ASN A 978 14.86 21.05 40.82
CA ASN A 978 13.46 20.95 40.36
C ASN A 978 12.94 22.29 39.92
N THR A 979 11.72 22.33 39.39
CA THR A 979 11.06 23.55 38.88
C THR A 979 10.99 24.69 39.87
N GLY A 980 11.21 24.45 41.17
CA GLY A 980 11.28 25.48 42.24
C GLY A 980 12.71 25.90 42.57
N SER A 981 13.74 25.29 41.99
CA SER A 981 15.13 25.60 42.27
C SER A 981 15.54 26.94 41.65
N PRO A 982 16.36 27.78 42.36
CA PRO A 982 16.78 29.10 41.84
C PRO A 982 17.56 29.08 40.54
N ASN A 983 18.22 27.94 40.25
CA ASN A 983 19.02 27.69 39.04
C ASN A 983 18.32 26.75 38.04
N TRP A 984 17.00 26.63 38.16
CA TRP A 984 16.25 25.72 37.25
C TRP A 984 16.41 26.07 35.77
N ASP A 985 16.43 27.36 35.44
CA ASP A 985 16.60 27.78 34.04
C ASP A 985 17.93 27.30 33.40
N GLU A 986 18.96 27.11 34.21
CA GLU A 986 20.25 26.54 33.78
C GLU A 986 20.25 25.00 33.83
N ALA A 987 19.48 24.44 34.76
CA ALA A 987 19.45 23.03 35.07
C ALA A 987 18.48 22.22 34.17
N LYS A 988 17.39 22.85 33.72
CA LYS A 988 16.24 22.17 33.05
C LYS A 988 16.58 21.32 31.85
N ALA A 989 17.73 21.57 31.18
CA ALA A 989 18.20 20.71 30.10
C ALA A 989 18.63 19.31 30.59
N ALA A 990 18.95 19.19 31.87
CA ALA A 990 19.34 17.93 32.50
C ALA A 990 18.14 17.10 33.00
N ASP A 991 16.93 17.64 32.95
CA ASP A 991 15.66 16.94 33.15
C ASP A 991 15.26 16.32 31.80
N VAL A 992 15.87 15.19 31.47
CA VAL A 992 15.73 14.55 30.15
C VAL A 992 14.39 13.84 29.97
N ASN A 993 13.70 13.53 31.08
CA ASN A 993 12.38 12.94 31.06
C ASN A 993 11.24 14.00 31.19
N ASN A 994 11.59 15.29 31.42
CA ASN A 994 10.68 16.42 31.57
C ASN A 994 9.61 16.25 32.68
N ASP A 995 9.97 15.56 33.76
CA ASP A 995 9.06 15.41 34.92
C ASP A 995 9.14 16.57 35.93
N GLY A 996 10.06 17.49 35.71
CA GLY A 996 10.25 18.71 36.51
C GLY A 996 11.19 18.52 37.71
N VAL A 997 11.90 17.39 37.80
CA VAL A 997 12.87 17.08 38.84
C VAL A 997 14.05 16.33 38.23
N ILE A 998 15.25 16.78 38.43
CA ILE A 998 16.46 16.09 37.98
C ILE A 998 16.84 15.05 39.03
N ASP A 999 16.58 13.79 38.77
CA ASP A 999 16.76 12.71 39.74
C ASP A 999 17.44 11.46 39.14
N ILE A 1000 17.29 10.33 39.81
CA ILE A 1000 17.91 9.07 39.41
C ILE A 1000 17.38 8.57 38.07
N THR A 1001 16.16 8.98 37.65
CA THR A 1001 15.57 8.56 36.39
C THR A 1001 16.25 9.21 35.20
N ASP A 1002 16.66 10.48 35.32
CA ASP A 1002 17.41 11.20 34.30
C ASP A 1002 18.82 10.63 34.17
N LEU A 1003 19.49 10.37 35.31
CA LEU A 1003 20.81 9.69 35.32
C LEU A 1003 20.73 8.32 34.66
N ALA A 1004 19.69 7.55 34.97
CA ALA A 1004 19.51 6.21 34.40
C ALA A 1004 19.25 6.29 32.89
N PHE A 1005 18.48 7.25 32.42
CA PHE A 1005 18.21 7.45 31.00
C PHE A 1005 19.52 7.64 30.20
N VAL A 1006 20.33 8.62 30.62
CA VAL A 1006 21.59 8.92 29.90
C VAL A 1006 22.60 7.82 30.08
N ALA A 1007 22.71 7.20 31.28
CA ALA A 1007 23.59 6.08 31.51
C ALA A 1007 23.26 4.87 30.63
N LEU A 1008 21.98 4.59 30.39
CA LEU A 1008 21.54 3.53 29.46
C LEU A 1008 21.93 3.87 28.03
N LYS A 1009 21.74 5.12 27.62
CA LYS A 1009 22.12 5.60 26.29
C LYS A 1009 23.63 5.54 26.03
N ILE A 1010 24.44 5.73 27.03
CA ILE A 1010 25.92 5.57 26.92
C ILE A 1010 26.30 4.08 26.73
N LEU A 1011 25.47 3.15 27.21
CA LEU A 1011 25.70 1.71 27.11
C LEU A 1011 25.15 1.08 25.81
N GLU A 1012 24.26 1.76 25.13
CA GLU A 1012 23.76 1.39 23.78
C GLU A 1012 24.79 1.70 22.69
#